data_4860c4eee4aedff67d97f8acd77a0304
#
_entry.id   4860c4eee4aedff67d97f8acd77a0304
#
_cell.length_a   1.000
_cell.length_b   1.000
_cell.length_c   1.000
_cell.angle_alpha   90.00
_cell.angle_beta   90.00
_cell.angle_gamma   90.00
#
_symmetry.space_group_name_H-M   'P 1'
#
loop_
_entity.id
_entity.type
_entity.pdbx_description
1 polymer ?
#
loop_
_entity_poly.entity_id
_entity_poly.type
_entity_poly.pdbx_seq_one_letter_code
_entity_poly.pdbx_strand_id
1 'polypeptide(L)'
;MNFATKFRRSLRRLVILLATFCMVSIVISAYYLYSGYNEEVELAATTPHVECNDLTVLPYRLQGVRTVAKPIDTSRAEPVILVFVESQYSQLGQDIVAILESSGFQYHTEIALSKGDLPSLTNKGRGKYMLVIYENILKYVNMDSWNRSLLEKYCVEYGASIIGFYKANENSLPSAKLKGFPLHLYTKLSLIDCFVNSHSPLLHITKASEIERGPLPEEEWTIFQFNHSTYQPVLLAKLSSSNNIPPALSKDTLHATVVQDLGLHDGIQRVLFGNNLNFWLHKLIFVDAISFLSGKKLSLSLERYILVDIDDIFVGKEGTRMNANDVKALLDTQKLLRTQVANFTFNLGFSGKFYHTGAEEEDDGDDLLLKYVDEFWWFPHMWNHMQPHLFHNESTLADQMILNREFALEHGIPTDMGYAVAPHHSGVYPVHVQLYEAWKKVWGIKVTSTEEYPHLKPARYRRGFIHNNIMVLPRQTCGLFTHTIFYKEYPGGPKELDKSIRGGELFLTVLLNPISIFMTHLSNYGNDRLGLYTFVNLARFVERWTNLKLRTLPPVQLAHKYFQLFPQHKEPLWQSPCDDKRHKDIWSKEKTCYRLPKFLVIGPQKTGTSALFLFLIMHPSIISNFPSLKTFEEVQFFSGNSYHKGIDWYMNFFPIPSNVSSSFLFEKSSTYFSSEEAPKRAAALLPKAKIITIFIDPSDRAYSWYQHQRAHEDPTALKFSFYEVITAGHQAPAELRTLQKRCLVPGWYSTHIERWLAYFSATQLLIIDGQQLRNDPAAVMDEVQKFLGVSPRYNYSEALTFDHQKGFWCQLLEEGRTKCLGKTKGRKYPPMDSESRAFLSNYYREHNVELSKLLHRLGQALPSWLRQELQNIR
;
A
#
# COMPACT_ATOMS: atom_id res chain seq x y z
N MET A 1 -66.26 -30.16 -5.15
CA MET A 1 -65.37 -30.65 -4.05
C MET A 1 -64.20 -31.52 -4.50
N ASN A 2 -63.99 -31.75 -5.82
CA ASN A 2 -62.91 -32.63 -6.34
C ASN A 2 -61.64 -31.98 -6.82
N PHE A 3 -61.58 -30.64 -6.92
CA PHE A 3 -60.42 -29.95 -7.45
C PHE A 3 -59.39 -29.60 -6.32
N ALA A 4 -59.89 -29.21 -5.16
CA ALA A 4 -59.05 -28.82 -4.02
C ALA A 4 -58.30 -30.02 -3.39
N THR A 5 -58.86 -31.19 -3.43
CA THR A 5 -58.25 -32.43 -2.92
C THR A 5 -57.18 -33.00 -3.86
N LYS A 6 -57.33 -32.85 -5.18
CA LYS A 6 -56.32 -33.22 -6.16
C LYS A 6 -55.13 -32.24 -6.09
N PHE A 7 -55.37 -30.92 -5.94
CA PHE A 7 -54.36 -29.91 -5.80
C PHE A 7 -53.51 -30.09 -4.53
N ARG A 8 -54.14 -30.35 -3.38
CA ARG A 8 -53.43 -30.67 -2.12
C ARG A 8 -52.57 -31.92 -2.22
N ARG A 9 -53.04 -32.99 -2.93
CA ARG A 9 -52.21 -34.18 -3.16
C ARG A 9 -51.04 -33.95 -4.08
N SER A 10 -51.19 -33.12 -5.13
CA SER A 10 -50.10 -32.71 -6.02
C SER A 10 -49.06 -31.85 -5.31
N LEU A 11 -49.51 -30.88 -4.50
CA LEU A 11 -48.62 -30.01 -3.71
C LEU A 11 -47.84 -30.80 -2.66
N ARG A 12 -48.46 -31.78 -1.96
CA ARG A 12 -47.75 -32.66 -1.05
C ARG A 12 -46.68 -33.52 -1.74
N ARG A 13 -46.96 -34.04 -2.96
CA ARG A 13 -45.95 -34.78 -3.74
C ARG A 13 -44.79 -33.88 -4.18
N LEU A 14 -45.05 -32.61 -4.56
CA LEU A 14 -44.01 -31.64 -4.93
C LEU A 14 -43.12 -31.30 -3.73
N VAL A 15 -43.71 -31.08 -2.55
CA VAL A 15 -42.97 -30.81 -1.32
C VAL A 15 -42.10 -31.99 -0.90
N ILE A 16 -42.64 -33.21 -1.05
CA ILE A 16 -41.84 -34.45 -0.74
C ILE A 16 -40.70 -34.61 -1.74
N LEU A 17 -40.92 -34.34 -3.05
CA LEU A 17 -39.86 -34.36 -4.08
C LEU A 17 -38.79 -33.33 -3.84
N LEU A 18 -39.14 -32.10 -3.47
CA LEU A 18 -38.23 -31.04 -3.12
C LEU A 18 -37.40 -31.42 -1.84
N ALA A 19 -38.04 -31.92 -0.83
CA ALA A 19 -37.38 -32.38 0.41
C ALA A 19 -36.39 -33.52 0.15
N THR A 20 -36.75 -34.50 -0.68
CA THR A 20 -35.85 -35.58 -1.08
C THR A 20 -34.69 -35.07 -1.92
N PHE A 21 -34.94 -34.12 -2.84
CA PHE A 21 -33.87 -33.53 -3.62
C PHE A 21 -32.87 -32.73 -2.76
N CYS A 22 -33.36 -31.97 -1.78
CA CYS A 22 -32.48 -31.24 -0.82
C CYS A 22 -31.68 -32.24 0.03
N MET A 23 -32.30 -33.32 0.52
CA MET A 23 -31.60 -34.38 1.28
C MET A 23 -30.49 -35.04 0.46
N VAL A 24 -30.77 -35.38 -0.80
CA VAL A 24 -29.78 -35.98 -1.71
C VAL A 24 -28.65 -35.00 -2.01
N SER A 25 -28.96 -33.69 -2.24
CA SER A 25 -27.94 -32.66 -2.44
C SER A 25 -27.04 -32.48 -1.22
N ILE A 26 -27.60 -32.53 0.00
CA ILE A 26 -26.83 -32.46 1.25
C ILE A 26 -25.90 -33.68 1.40
N VAL A 27 -26.40 -34.87 1.09
CA VAL A 27 -25.59 -36.10 1.16
C VAL A 27 -24.47 -36.10 0.13
N ILE A 28 -24.76 -35.65 -1.10
CA ILE A 28 -23.72 -35.50 -2.15
C ILE A 28 -22.67 -34.47 -1.74
N SER A 29 -23.10 -33.31 -1.22
CA SER A 29 -22.18 -32.27 -0.74
C SER A 29 -21.30 -32.75 0.44
N ALA A 30 -21.93 -33.49 1.37
CA ALA A 30 -21.19 -34.08 2.48
C ALA A 30 -20.20 -35.17 2.02
N TYR A 31 -20.59 -35.97 1.01
CA TYR A 31 -19.67 -36.96 0.40
C TYR A 31 -18.49 -36.30 -0.29
N TYR A 32 -18.70 -35.22 -1.06
CA TYR A 32 -17.60 -34.50 -1.70
C TYR A 32 -16.69 -33.79 -0.68
N LEU A 33 -17.24 -33.25 0.40
CA LEU A 33 -16.44 -32.68 1.50
C LEU A 33 -15.62 -33.75 2.21
N TYR A 34 -16.19 -34.94 2.43
CA TYR A 34 -15.51 -36.05 3.09
C TYR A 34 -14.45 -36.70 2.19
N SER A 35 -14.71 -36.87 0.87
CA SER A 35 -13.73 -37.41 -0.06
C SER A 35 -12.58 -36.42 -0.33
N GLY A 36 -12.85 -35.09 -0.39
CA GLY A 36 -11.79 -34.09 -0.47
C GLY A 36 -10.90 -34.04 0.76
N TYR A 37 -11.46 -34.30 1.95
CA TYR A 37 -10.69 -34.38 3.19
C TYR A 37 -9.79 -35.62 3.24
N ASN A 38 -10.22 -36.74 2.71
CA ASN A 38 -9.43 -37.97 2.66
C ASN A 38 -8.32 -37.92 1.58
N GLU A 39 -8.52 -37.22 0.45
CA GLU A 39 -7.46 -37.05 -0.55
C GLU A 39 -6.31 -36.18 -0.02
N GLU A 40 -6.58 -35.13 0.80
CA GLU A 40 -5.52 -34.36 1.44
C GLU A 40 -4.73 -35.15 2.50
N VAL A 41 -5.32 -36.15 3.12
CA VAL A 41 -4.66 -36.99 4.14
C VAL A 41 -3.81 -38.11 3.51
N GLU A 42 -4.21 -38.67 2.35
CA GLU A 42 -3.43 -39.72 1.67
C GLU A 42 -2.24 -39.17 0.86
N LEU A 43 -2.29 -37.93 0.35
CA LEU A 43 -1.18 -37.30 -0.35
C LEU A 43 0.00 -36.88 0.56
N ALA A 44 -0.17 -36.94 1.88
CA ALA A 44 0.89 -36.66 2.84
C ALA A 44 1.77 -37.89 3.19
N ALA A 45 1.45 -39.10 2.68
CA ALA A 45 2.04 -40.36 3.16
C ALA A 45 3.04 -41.03 2.19
N THR A 46 3.30 -40.51 0.98
CA THR A 46 4.24 -41.15 0.04
C THR A 46 5.20 -40.16 -0.62
N THR A 47 6.27 -39.84 0.11
CA THR A 47 7.51 -39.34 -0.55
C THR A 47 8.49 -40.50 -0.65
N PRO A 48 9.06 -40.79 -1.84
CA PRO A 48 10.07 -41.79 -1.97
C PRO A 48 11.36 -41.35 -1.28
N HIS A 49 11.88 -42.17 -0.39
CA HIS A 49 13.23 -42.06 0.18
C HIS A 49 14.26 -42.14 -0.95
N VAL A 50 14.90 -41.03 -1.27
CA VAL A 50 16.16 -41.05 -2.01
C VAL A 50 17.29 -41.10 -0.97
N GLU A 51 17.96 -42.22 -0.88
CA GLU A 51 19.22 -42.33 -0.14
C GLU A 51 20.28 -41.51 -0.81
N CYS A 52 20.68 -40.41 -0.21
CA CYS A 52 21.91 -39.70 -0.54
C CYS A 52 23.03 -40.22 0.30
N ASN A 53 23.83 -41.12 -0.25
CA ASN A 53 25.13 -41.46 0.27
C ASN A 53 26.14 -40.40 -0.15
N ASP A 54 26.99 -39.98 0.81
CA ASP A 54 28.08 -39.00 0.76
C ASP A 54 27.70 -37.54 1.09
N LEU A 55 27.44 -37.34 2.38
CA LEU A 55 27.64 -36.04 3.01
C LEU A 55 28.69 -36.20 4.10
N THR A 56 29.85 -35.58 3.90
CA THR A 56 30.86 -35.37 4.90
C THR A 56 30.24 -34.89 6.22
N VAL A 57 30.46 -35.65 7.27
CA VAL A 57 29.93 -35.46 8.61
C VAL A 57 30.17 -34.04 9.09
N LEU A 58 29.11 -33.26 9.23
CA LEU A 58 29.13 -31.97 9.90
C LEU A 58 29.55 -32.17 11.37
N PRO A 59 30.53 -31.42 11.90
CA PRO A 59 31.06 -31.64 13.25
C PRO A 59 30.16 -31.12 14.38
N TYR A 60 28.88 -30.88 14.14
CA TYR A 60 27.91 -30.63 15.19
C TYR A 60 27.11 -31.91 15.45
N ARG A 61 27.52 -32.67 16.49
CA ARG A 61 26.62 -33.61 17.13
C ARG A 61 25.48 -32.83 17.79
N LEU A 62 24.42 -32.58 17.04
CA LEU A 62 23.12 -32.24 17.60
C LEU A 62 22.59 -33.52 18.31
N GLN A 63 22.92 -33.65 19.59
CA GLN A 63 22.25 -34.63 20.44
C GLN A 63 20.76 -34.26 20.44
N GLY A 64 19.97 -35.15 19.83
CA GLY A 64 18.57 -34.94 19.61
C GLY A 64 17.75 -34.94 20.91
N VAL A 65 17.42 -33.73 21.34
CA VAL A 65 16.15 -33.46 21.99
C VAL A 65 15.44 -32.47 21.09
N ARG A 66 14.42 -32.88 20.35
CA ARG A 66 13.49 -31.96 19.67
C ARG A 66 12.77 -31.21 20.78
N THR A 67 13.36 -30.13 21.24
CA THR A 67 12.65 -29.12 22.03
C THR A 67 11.70 -28.39 21.06
N VAL A 68 10.45 -28.83 21.07
CA VAL A 68 9.38 -28.15 20.30
C VAL A 68 9.15 -26.81 20.97
N ALA A 69 9.43 -25.73 20.25
CA ALA A 69 9.05 -24.38 20.69
C ALA A 69 7.55 -24.37 21.01
N LYS A 70 7.16 -23.73 22.12
CA LYS A 70 5.73 -23.53 22.39
C LYS A 70 5.10 -22.79 21.21
N PRO A 71 3.90 -23.19 20.75
CA PRO A 71 3.19 -22.44 19.72
C PRO A 71 3.04 -20.98 20.15
N ILE A 72 3.33 -20.05 19.24
CA ILE A 72 3.16 -18.62 19.51
C ILE A 72 1.66 -18.33 19.52
N ASP A 73 1.09 -17.98 20.68
CA ASP A 73 -0.30 -17.49 20.76
C ASP A 73 -0.35 -16.00 20.39
N THR A 74 -0.51 -15.72 19.10
CA THR A 74 -0.66 -14.37 18.57
C THR A 74 -2.11 -13.89 18.52
N SER A 75 -3.05 -14.60 19.10
CA SER A 75 -4.50 -14.29 19.01
C SER A 75 -4.86 -12.93 19.65
N ARG A 76 -4.05 -12.47 20.59
CA ARG A 76 -4.28 -11.25 21.37
C ARG A 76 -3.66 -9.97 20.77
N ALA A 77 -2.80 -10.09 19.76
CA ALA A 77 -2.15 -8.94 19.11
C ALA A 77 -2.69 -8.72 17.69
N GLU A 78 -2.68 -7.45 17.26
CA GLU A 78 -3.01 -7.08 15.89
C GLU A 78 -1.85 -7.45 14.93
N PRO A 79 -2.13 -7.80 13.65
CA PRO A 79 -1.10 -8.17 12.69
C PRO A 79 -0.35 -6.93 12.16
N VAL A 80 0.24 -6.17 13.07
CA VAL A 80 1.01 -4.96 12.79
C VAL A 80 2.43 -5.15 13.33
N ILE A 81 3.41 -4.61 12.62
CA ILE A 81 4.83 -4.67 12.97
C ILE A 81 5.28 -3.32 13.51
N LEU A 82 5.95 -3.31 14.66
CA LEU A 82 6.65 -2.15 15.19
C LEU A 82 8.12 -2.19 14.78
N VAL A 83 8.61 -1.17 14.10
CA VAL A 83 9.99 -1.08 13.63
C VAL A 83 10.71 0.04 14.36
N PHE A 84 11.73 -0.29 15.14
CA PHE A 84 12.63 0.67 15.75
C PHE A 84 13.84 0.92 14.85
N VAL A 85 13.93 2.14 14.31
CA VAL A 85 15.02 2.60 13.45
C VAL A 85 16.00 3.50 14.21
N GLU A 86 17.27 3.55 13.80
CA GLU A 86 18.24 4.48 14.40
C GLU A 86 18.00 5.93 13.96
N SER A 87 17.58 6.11 12.70
CA SER A 87 17.13 7.39 12.15
C SER A 87 16.20 7.16 10.97
N GLN A 88 15.46 8.18 10.56
CA GLN A 88 14.61 8.14 9.34
C GLN A 88 15.42 7.96 8.04
N TYR A 89 16.74 8.17 8.09
CA TYR A 89 17.65 8.12 6.93
C TYR A 89 18.58 6.89 6.97
N SER A 90 18.45 6.03 7.96
CA SER A 90 19.29 4.83 8.05
C SER A 90 18.98 3.87 6.91
N GLN A 91 20.01 3.37 6.23
CA GLN A 91 19.85 2.48 5.07
C GLN A 91 19.13 1.19 5.44
N LEU A 92 19.56 0.53 6.52
CA LEU A 92 18.94 -0.73 6.96
C LEU A 92 17.46 -0.53 7.37
N GLY A 93 17.13 0.58 8.05
CA GLY A 93 15.76 0.94 8.38
C GLY A 93 14.90 1.11 7.13
N GLN A 94 15.43 1.78 6.10
CA GLN A 94 14.76 1.93 4.81
C GLN A 94 14.58 0.58 4.09
N ASP A 95 15.58 -0.30 4.12
CA ASP A 95 15.51 -1.63 3.51
C ASP A 95 14.47 -2.52 4.21
N ILE A 96 14.39 -2.47 5.54
CA ILE A 96 13.35 -3.16 6.32
C ILE A 96 11.96 -2.67 5.90
N VAL A 97 11.74 -1.35 5.93
CA VAL A 97 10.46 -0.73 5.55
C VAL A 97 10.11 -1.08 4.10
N ALA A 98 11.09 -1.06 3.19
CA ALA A 98 10.91 -1.40 1.79
C ALA A 98 10.37 -2.83 1.59
N ILE A 99 10.87 -3.79 2.34
CA ILE A 99 10.39 -5.18 2.28
C ILE A 99 8.98 -5.29 2.87
N LEU A 100 8.71 -4.65 4.01
CA LEU A 100 7.38 -4.68 4.65
C LEU A 100 6.31 -4.05 3.75
N GLU A 101 6.60 -2.88 3.17
CA GLU A 101 5.70 -2.16 2.27
C GLU A 101 5.44 -2.97 1.00
N SER A 102 6.48 -3.55 0.39
CA SER A 102 6.35 -4.39 -0.81
C SER A 102 5.53 -5.65 -0.55
N SER A 103 5.67 -6.23 0.64
CA SER A 103 4.91 -7.41 1.07
C SER A 103 3.46 -7.08 1.47
N GLY A 104 3.10 -5.80 1.56
CA GLY A 104 1.77 -5.35 1.99
C GLY A 104 1.51 -5.53 3.50
N PHE A 105 2.56 -5.71 4.31
CA PHE A 105 2.43 -5.83 5.76
C PHE A 105 2.21 -4.46 6.40
N GLN A 106 1.32 -4.40 7.40
CA GLN A 106 1.09 -3.19 8.18
C GLN A 106 2.23 -2.99 9.17
N TYR A 107 2.78 -1.79 9.23
CA TYR A 107 3.90 -1.47 10.12
C TYR A 107 3.79 -0.05 10.68
N HIS A 108 4.50 0.19 11.76
CA HIS A 108 4.70 1.51 12.37
C HIS A 108 6.19 1.68 12.68
N THR A 109 6.76 2.84 12.33
CA THR A 109 8.17 3.14 12.58
C THR A 109 8.34 4.12 13.74
N GLU A 110 9.27 3.81 14.64
CA GLU A 110 9.68 4.66 15.75
C GLU A 110 11.21 4.81 15.76
N ILE A 111 11.70 5.96 16.20
CA ILE A 111 13.15 6.16 16.37
C ILE A 111 13.56 5.55 17.71
N ALA A 112 14.55 4.64 17.69
CA ALA A 112 15.07 4.00 18.88
C ALA A 112 15.91 4.97 19.71
N LEU A 113 15.30 5.72 20.61
CA LEU A 113 15.96 6.61 21.53
C LEU A 113 16.61 5.82 22.68
N SER A 114 17.77 6.22 23.13
CA SER A 114 18.46 5.62 24.29
C SER A 114 17.78 6.00 25.62
N LYS A 115 17.06 7.10 25.65
CA LYS A 115 16.23 7.60 26.74
C LYS A 115 14.96 8.18 26.15
N GLY A 116 13.82 7.64 26.48
CA GLY A 116 12.49 8.08 26.00
C GLY A 116 11.45 7.02 26.26
N ASP A 117 10.19 7.42 26.30
CA ASP A 117 9.07 6.49 26.51
C ASP A 117 8.82 5.62 25.28
N LEU A 118 8.43 4.38 25.52
CA LEU A 118 7.93 3.49 24.46
C LEU A 118 6.61 4.04 23.90
N PRO A 119 6.32 3.82 22.60
CA PRO A 119 5.00 4.10 22.07
C PRO A 119 3.94 3.26 22.80
N SER A 120 2.69 3.70 22.75
CA SER A 120 1.59 2.91 23.33
C SER A 120 1.51 1.53 22.68
N LEU A 121 1.77 0.48 23.45
CA LEU A 121 1.84 -0.92 22.96
C LEU A 121 0.46 -1.60 22.92
N THR A 122 -0.54 -1.07 23.61
CA THR A 122 -1.88 -1.67 23.72
C THR A 122 -2.98 -0.71 23.29
N ASN A 123 -4.09 -1.28 22.85
CA ASN A 123 -5.31 -0.54 22.51
C ASN A 123 -6.52 -1.36 22.99
N LYS A 124 -7.32 -0.80 23.91
CA LYS A 124 -8.55 -1.44 24.46
C LYS A 124 -8.33 -2.87 24.92
N GLY A 125 -7.21 -3.15 25.60
CA GLY A 125 -6.88 -4.47 26.14
C GLY A 125 -6.35 -5.47 25.10
N ARG A 126 -6.07 -5.05 23.85
CA ARG A 126 -5.39 -5.85 22.82
C ARG A 126 -4.00 -5.30 22.55
N GLY A 127 -3.06 -6.16 22.21
CA GLY A 127 -1.74 -5.74 21.73
C GLY A 127 -1.84 -5.06 20.37
N LYS A 128 -1.17 -3.94 20.19
CA LYS A 128 -1.10 -3.24 18.89
C LYS A 128 -0.15 -3.91 17.90
N TYR A 129 0.87 -4.61 18.38
CA TYR A 129 1.96 -5.12 17.57
C TYR A 129 2.21 -6.60 17.88
N MET A 130 2.25 -7.41 16.86
CA MET A 130 2.55 -8.85 17.00
C MET A 130 4.04 -9.15 16.82
N LEU A 131 4.77 -8.25 16.18
CA LEU A 131 6.19 -8.39 15.92
C LEU A 131 6.89 -7.04 16.13
N VAL A 132 8.06 -7.08 16.76
CA VAL A 132 8.92 -5.92 16.96
C VAL A 132 10.24 -6.14 16.22
N ILE A 133 10.67 -5.17 15.41
CA ILE A 133 11.92 -5.24 14.66
C ILE A 133 12.85 -4.13 15.14
N TYR A 134 14.07 -4.49 15.52
CA TYR A 134 15.14 -3.56 15.86
C TYR A 134 16.18 -3.52 14.75
N GLU A 135 16.34 -2.38 14.11
CA GLU A 135 17.43 -2.13 13.16
C GLU A 135 18.79 -2.35 13.80
N ASN A 136 18.91 -1.99 15.08
CA ASN A 136 20.09 -2.27 15.90
C ASN A 136 19.64 -2.88 17.24
N ILE A 137 19.92 -4.17 17.42
CA ILE A 137 19.53 -4.91 18.63
C ILE A 137 20.16 -4.35 19.90
N LEU A 138 21.28 -3.65 19.81
CA LEU A 138 21.92 -3.01 20.96
C LEU A 138 21.03 -1.91 21.56
N LYS A 139 20.14 -1.30 20.80
CA LYS A 139 19.17 -0.33 21.34
C LYS A 139 18.18 -1.01 22.30
N TYR A 140 17.76 -2.24 22.02
CA TYR A 140 16.96 -3.05 22.93
C TYR A 140 17.79 -3.50 24.15
N VAL A 141 19.00 -4.00 23.94
CA VAL A 141 19.88 -4.52 25.01
C VAL A 141 20.26 -3.43 26.01
N ASN A 142 20.49 -2.21 25.54
CA ASN A 142 20.94 -1.06 26.33
C ASN A 142 19.77 -0.14 26.74
N MET A 143 18.52 -0.55 26.49
CA MET A 143 17.35 0.17 26.97
C MET A 143 17.35 0.24 28.51
N ASP A 144 16.81 1.32 29.08
CA ASP A 144 16.63 1.41 30.51
C ASP A 144 15.77 0.25 31.05
N SER A 145 15.97 -0.08 32.33
CA SER A 145 15.37 -1.29 32.92
C SER A 145 13.83 -1.24 32.95
N TRP A 146 13.25 -0.05 33.10
CA TRP A 146 11.79 0.11 33.13
C TRP A 146 11.15 -0.17 31.78
N ASN A 147 11.58 0.53 30.74
CA ASN A 147 11.06 0.35 29.38
C ASN A 147 11.34 -1.07 28.86
N ARG A 148 12.50 -1.61 29.15
CA ARG A 148 12.84 -2.98 28.78
C ARG A 148 11.87 -3.98 29.44
N SER A 149 11.64 -3.87 30.73
CA SER A 149 10.72 -4.74 31.48
C SER A 149 9.28 -4.59 30.97
N LEU A 150 8.85 -3.37 30.60
CA LEU A 150 7.53 -3.11 30.03
C LEU A 150 7.37 -3.80 28.68
N LEU A 151 8.39 -3.70 27.79
CA LEU A 151 8.37 -4.34 26.47
C LEU A 151 8.41 -5.87 26.59
N GLU A 152 9.26 -6.42 27.47
CA GLU A 152 9.37 -7.85 27.69
C GLU A 152 8.05 -8.43 28.26
N LYS A 153 7.44 -7.74 29.23
CA LYS A 153 6.12 -8.12 29.75
C LYS A 153 5.06 -8.10 28.64
N TYR A 154 5.06 -7.07 27.80
CA TYR A 154 4.18 -7.00 26.63
C TYR A 154 4.39 -8.19 25.70
N CYS A 155 5.63 -8.51 25.34
CA CYS A 155 5.94 -9.63 24.45
C CYS A 155 5.43 -10.96 24.99
N VAL A 156 5.63 -11.22 26.28
CA VAL A 156 5.14 -12.46 26.94
C VAL A 156 3.61 -12.49 27.02
N GLU A 157 2.97 -11.38 27.40
CA GLU A 157 1.52 -11.31 27.61
C GLU A 157 0.73 -11.43 26.31
N TYR A 158 1.21 -10.78 25.22
CA TYR A 158 0.53 -10.73 23.94
C TYR A 158 1.13 -11.66 22.87
N GLY A 159 2.14 -12.43 23.19
CA GLY A 159 2.80 -13.35 22.26
C GLY A 159 3.58 -12.64 21.16
N ALA A 160 4.07 -11.41 21.41
CA ALA A 160 4.86 -10.68 20.45
C ALA A 160 6.30 -11.16 20.43
N SER A 161 6.89 -11.28 19.24
CA SER A 161 8.26 -11.74 19.00
C SER A 161 9.17 -10.61 18.54
N ILE A 162 10.49 -10.84 18.50
CA ILE A 162 11.47 -9.81 18.15
C ILE A 162 12.39 -10.29 17.02
N ILE A 163 12.63 -9.41 16.03
CA ILE A 163 13.73 -9.53 15.06
C ILE A 163 14.77 -8.46 15.36
N GLY A 164 16.04 -8.80 15.39
CA GLY A 164 17.11 -7.86 15.63
C GLY A 164 18.30 -8.04 14.70
N PHE A 165 18.87 -6.91 14.28
CA PHE A 165 20.09 -6.87 13.49
C PHE A 165 21.26 -6.40 14.36
N TYR A 166 22.38 -7.01 14.17
CA TYR A 166 23.65 -6.60 14.75
C TYR A 166 24.66 -6.31 13.64
N LYS A 167 24.99 -5.04 13.46
CA LYS A 167 26.06 -4.61 12.57
C LYS A 167 27.20 -4.08 13.42
N ALA A 168 28.39 -4.64 13.25
CA ALA A 168 29.60 -4.11 13.87
C ALA A 168 29.92 -2.71 13.33
N ASN A 169 30.50 -1.86 14.17
CA ASN A 169 31.01 -0.55 13.82
C ASN A 169 32.49 -0.43 14.29
N GLU A 170 33.12 0.69 13.98
CA GLU A 170 34.53 0.92 14.36
C GLU A 170 34.79 0.70 15.86
N ASN A 171 33.84 1.03 16.72
CA ASN A 171 33.93 0.92 18.17
C ASN A 171 33.52 -0.46 18.72
N SER A 172 33.09 -1.39 17.87
CA SER A 172 32.68 -2.73 18.32
C SER A 172 33.87 -3.56 18.74
N LEU A 173 33.76 -4.22 19.90
CA LEU A 173 34.77 -5.14 20.38
C LEU A 173 34.85 -6.39 19.49
N PRO A 174 36.02 -6.91 19.16
CA PRO A 174 36.19 -8.12 18.34
C PRO A 174 35.48 -9.36 18.92
N SER A 175 35.32 -9.40 20.24
CA SER A 175 34.63 -10.49 20.96
C SER A 175 33.94 -9.93 22.19
N ALA A 176 32.65 -10.26 22.36
CA ALA A 176 31.85 -9.80 23.49
C ALA A 176 30.69 -10.76 23.78
N LYS A 177 30.26 -10.79 25.04
CA LYS A 177 29.00 -11.47 25.44
C LYS A 177 27.86 -10.48 25.36
N LEU A 178 26.77 -10.87 24.72
CA LEU A 178 25.58 -10.02 24.61
C LEU A 178 24.89 -9.94 25.98
N LYS A 179 24.77 -8.72 26.51
CA LYS A 179 24.20 -8.48 27.85
C LYS A 179 22.75 -9.00 27.95
N GLY A 180 22.52 -9.89 28.89
CA GLY A 180 21.19 -10.50 29.14
C GLY A 180 20.87 -11.70 28.25
N PHE A 181 21.83 -12.17 27.43
CA PHE A 181 21.67 -13.34 26.57
C PHE A 181 22.83 -14.33 26.78
N PRO A 182 22.57 -15.64 26.81
CA PRO A 182 23.64 -16.66 26.82
C PRO A 182 24.26 -16.82 25.42
N LEU A 183 24.69 -15.70 24.82
CA LEU A 183 25.17 -15.59 23.44
C LEU A 183 26.48 -14.83 23.39
N HIS A 184 27.48 -15.38 22.73
CA HIS A 184 28.77 -14.76 22.51
C HIS A 184 28.89 -14.29 21.06
N LEU A 185 29.36 -13.08 20.85
CA LEU A 185 29.51 -12.43 19.54
C LEU A 185 30.98 -12.34 19.17
N TYR A 186 31.31 -12.67 17.93
CA TYR A 186 32.58 -12.34 17.31
C TYR A 186 32.29 -11.46 16.09
N THR A 187 32.91 -10.31 16.03
CA THR A 187 32.63 -9.25 15.05
C THR A 187 33.83 -8.96 14.16
N LYS A 188 33.62 -8.16 13.10
CA LYS A 188 34.66 -7.74 12.14
C LYS A 188 35.32 -8.92 11.43
N LEU A 189 34.52 -9.88 11.02
CA LEU A 189 34.97 -11.09 10.35
C LEU A 189 34.65 -11.05 8.86
N SER A 190 35.56 -11.61 8.06
CA SER A 190 35.32 -11.92 6.65
C SER A 190 34.88 -13.36 6.51
N LEU A 191 33.77 -13.60 5.85
CA LEU A 191 33.11 -14.91 5.72
C LEU A 191 33.04 -15.37 4.27
N ILE A 192 33.04 -16.70 4.10
CA ILE A 192 32.86 -17.38 2.81
C ILE A 192 31.86 -18.51 2.97
N ASP A 193 31.30 -18.95 1.88
CA ASP A 193 30.40 -20.11 1.76
C ASP A 193 29.28 -20.10 2.81
N CYS A 194 28.11 -19.53 2.47
CA CYS A 194 26.93 -19.49 3.34
C CYS A 194 26.01 -20.69 3.12
N PHE A 195 25.68 -21.39 4.20
CA PHE A 195 24.84 -22.60 4.21
C PHE A 195 23.49 -22.30 4.84
N VAL A 196 22.40 -22.72 4.17
CA VAL A 196 21.05 -22.73 4.74
C VAL A 196 20.87 -24.00 5.55
N ASN A 197 20.62 -23.87 6.86
CA ASN A 197 20.46 -25.04 7.74
C ASN A 197 19.18 -25.82 7.41
N SER A 198 19.34 -27.09 7.00
CA SER A 198 18.24 -27.97 6.63
C SER A 198 17.24 -28.27 7.75
N HIS A 199 17.63 -28.11 9.00
CA HIS A 199 16.83 -28.46 10.17
C HIS A 199 16.14 -27.24 10.80
N SER A 200 16.30 -26.03 10.23
CA SER A 200 15.66 -24.83 10.77
C SER A 200 14.14 -24.84 10.53
N PRO A 201 13.32 -24.79 11.57
CA PRO A 201 11.86 -24.74 11.43
C PRO A 201 11.35 -23.41 10.90
N LEU A 202 12.23 -22.41 10.79
CA LEU A 202 11.92 -21.08 10.31
C LEU A 202 11.65 -21.06 8.80
N LEU A 203 12.29 -21.97 8.04
CA LEU A 203 12.26 -21.97 6.58
C LEU A 203 10.85 -22.29 6.06
N HIS A 204 10.34 -21.43 5.19
CA HIS A 204 9.07 -21.59 4.48
C HIS A 204 9.23 -21.31 2.98
N ILE A 205 9.63 -20.09 2.64
CA ILE A 205 9.93 -19.70 1.25
C ILE A 205 11.33 -20.15 0.89
N THR A 206 12.29 -20.00 1.77
CA THR A 206 13.69 -20.38 1.53
C THR A 206 13.83 -21.91 1.43
N LYS A 207 14.50 -22.36 0.39
CA LYS A 207 14.81 -23.79 0.19
C LYS A 207 15.93 -24.22 1.13
N ALA A 208 15.71 -25.34 1.80
CA ALA A 208 16.66 -25.89 2.75
C ALA A 208 17.91 -26.46 2.06
N SER A 209 19.02 -26.54 2.78
CA SER A 209 20.27 -27.19 2.34
C SER A 209 21.01 -26.53 1.18
N GLU A 210 20.60 -25.34 0.73
CA GLU A 210 21.30 -24.60 -0.33
C GLU A 210 22.57 -23.92 0.21
N ILE A 211 23.53 -23.75 -0.71
CA ILE A 211 24.84 -23.17 -0.42
C ILE A 211 25.12 -22.03 -1.38
N GLU A 212 25.35 -20.83 -0.84
CA GLU A 212 25.93 -19.71 -1.58
C GLU A 212 27.44 -19.75 -1.43
N ARG A 213 28.12 -20.04 -2.53
CA ARG A 213 29.58 -20.23 -2.55
C ARG A 213 30.33 -18.92 -2.81
N GLY A 214 31.49 -18.81 -2.21
CA GLY A 214 32.40 -17.68 -2.39
C GLY A 214 32.34 -16.66 -1.26
N PRO A 215 33.03 -15.50 -1.42
CA PRO A 215 33.09 -14.49 -0.39
C PRO A 215 31.73 -13.84 -0.19
N LEU A 216 31.32 -13.66 1.07
CA LEU A 216 30.12 -12.92 1.41
C LEU A 216 30.39 -11.40 1.23
N PRO A 217 29.36 -10.60 0.85
CA PRO A 217 29.52 -9.18 0.69
C PRO A 217 29.83 -8.51 2.03
N GLU A 218 30.64 -7.47 2.02
CA GLU A 218 31.15 -6.73 3.20
C GLU A 218 32.15 -7.53 4.07
N GLU A 219 32.94 -6.82 4.88
CA GLU A 219 33.99 -7.39 5.69
C GLU A 219 33.71 -7.39 7.19
N GLU A 220 32.55 -6.85 7.61
CA GLU A 220 32.26 -6.63 9.04
C GLU A 220 31.15 -7.58 9.55
N TRP A 221 31.33 -8.87 9.28
CA TRP A 221 30.36 -9.87 9.73
C TRP A 221 30.49 -10.16 11.23
N THR A 222 29.34 -10.47 11.81
CA THR A 222 29.20 -10.96 13.17
C THR A 222 28.72 -12.40 13.14
N ILE A 223 29.38 -13.26 13.90
CA ILE A 223 28.94 -14.63 14.16
C ILE A 223 28.50 -14.80 15.61
N PHE A 224 27.59 -15.73 15.80
CA PHE A 224 27.00 -16.06 17.09
C PHE A 224 27.54 -17.40 17.57
N GLN A 225 28.09 -17.45 18.79
CA GLN A 225 28.48 -18.66 19.45
C GLN A 225 27.63 -18.89 20.70
N PHE A 226 27.11 -20.07 20.88
CA PHE A 226 26.21 -20.45 21.96
C PHE A 226 26.36 -21.92 22.32
N ASN A 227 26.05 -22.24 23.57
CA ASN A 227 25.98 -23.60 24.10
C ASN A 227 24.62 -23.90 24.78
N HIS A 228 23.67 -22.97 24.66
CA HIS A 228 22.34 -23.07 25.25
C HIS A 228 21.32 -23.57 24.23
N SER A 229 20.46 -24.49 24.63
CA SER A 229 19.46 -25.17 23.78
C SER A 229 18.35 -24.25 23.21
N THR A 230 18.25 -23.01 23.71
CA THR A 230 17.31 -22.01 23.19
C THR A 230 17.67 -21.50 21.79
N TYR A 231 18.96 -21.58 21.41
CA TYR A 231 19.42 -21.10 20.12
C TYR A 231 19.55 -22.22 19.10
N GLN A 232 19.11 -21.92 17.89
CA GLN A 232 19.26 -22.77 16.72
C GLN A 232 19.84 -21.94 15.56
N PRO A 233 20.88 -22.45 14.84
CA PRO A 233 21.43 -21.75 13.70
C PRO A 233 20.45 -21.83 12.52
N VAL A 234 20.29 -20.70 11.80
CA VAL A 234 19.49 -20.61 10.58
C VAL A 234 20.41 -20.53 9.36
N LEU A 235 21.37 -19.63 9.38
CA LEU A 235 22.44 -19.54 8.39
C LEU A 235 23.80 -19.78 9.05
N LEU A 236 24.64 -20.47 8.33
CA LEU A 236 25.98 -20.84 8.76
C LEU A 236 26.99 -20.44 7.67
N ALA A 237 28.18 -19.97 8.04
CA ALA A 237 29.25 -19.63 7.10
C ALA A 237 30.61 -20.06 7.61
N LYS A 238 31.60 -20.16 6.72
CA LYS A 238 32.98 -20.41 7.04
C LYS A 238 33.77 -19.09 7.18
N LEU A 239 34.85 -19.13 7.97
CA LEU A 239 35.76 -18.00 8.04
C LEU A 239 36.68 -17.95 6.80
N SER A 240 36.85 -16.73 6.28
CA SER A 240 37.81 -16.48 5.21
C SER A 240 39.25 -16.62 5.72
N SER A 241 40.21 -16.86 4.83
CA SER A 241 41.63 -17.05 5.14
C SER A 241 42.39 -15.79 5.58
N SER A 242 41.67 -14.72 5.99
CA SER A 242 42.29 -13.48 6.48
C SER A 242 43.05 -13.68 7.82
N ASN A 243 44.11 -12.90 8.04
CA ASN A 243 45.09 -13.11 9.15
C ASN A 243 44.60 -12.73 10.56
N ASN A 244 43.35 -12.34 10.75
CA ASN A 244 42.82 -11.85 12.04
C ASN A 244 41.73 -12.75 12.65
N ILE A 245 41.94 -14.07 12.67
CA ILE A 245 41.01 -14.99 13.28
C ILE A 245 41.24 -15.07 14.78
N PRO A 246 40.20 -14.84 15.62
CA PRO A 246 40.31 -15.06 17.06
C PRO A 246 40.72 -16.49 17.38
N PRO A 247 41.65 -16.71 18.36
CA PRO A 247 42.17 -18.05 18.69
C PRO A 247 41.07 -19.07 19.10
N ALA A 248 39.94 -18.60 19.52
CA ALA A 248 38.81 -19.42 19.93
C ALA A 248 37.95 -19.97 18.76
N LEU A 249 38.21 -19.52 17.50
CA LEU A 249 37.47 -19.92 16.33
C LEU A 249 38.32 -20.79 15.40
N SER A 250 37.71 -21.84 14.83
CA SER A 250 38.35 -22.69 13.82
C SER A 250 37.89 -22.33 12.41
N LYS A 251 38.79 -22.37 11.43
CA LYS A 251 38.51 -22.16 10.01
C LYS A 251 37.65 -23.28 9.41
N ASP A 252 37.82 -24.50 9.93
CA ASP A 252 37.16 -25.69 9.37
C ASP A 252 35.75 -25.93 9.92
N THR A 253 35.30 -25.08 10.83
CA THR A 253 33.96 -25.14 11.42
C THR A 253 33.03 -24.14 10.81
N LEU A 254 31.73 -24.51 10.76
CA LEU A 254 30.66 -23.60 10.38
C LEU A 254 30.23 -22.76 11.57
N HIS A 255 30.04 -21.45 11.33
CA HIS A 255 29.67 -20.47 12.35
C HIS A 255 28.32 -19.84 12.01
N ALA A 256 27.44 -19.71 13.01
CA ALA A 256 26.12 -19.15 12.83
C ALA A 256 26.17 -17.63 12.56
N THR A 257 25.62 -17.20 11.44
CA THR A 257 25.44 -15.78 11.05
C THR A 257 24.04 -15.28 11.28
N VAL A 258 23.05 -16.18 11.31
CA VAL A 258 21.67 -15.92 11.72
C VAL A 258 21.24 -17.02 12.68
N VAL A 259 20.69 -16.60 13.82
CA VAL A 259 20.23 -17.53 14.86
C VAL A 259 18.77 -17.27 15.21
N GLN A 260 18.05 -18.35 15.47
CA GLN A 260 16.73 -18.33 16.06
C GLN A 260 16.83 -18.63 17.55
N ASP A 261 16.22 -17.79 18.38
CA ASP A 261 16.00 -18.00 19.81
C ASP A 261 14.58 -18.53 20.03
N LEU A 262 14.45 -19.72 20.58
CA LEU A 262 13.16 -20.37 20.85
C LEU A 262 12.45 -19.81 22.08
N GLY A 263 13.05 -18.85 22.79
CA GLY A 263 12.46 -18.22 23.97
C GLY A 263 12.41 -19.14 25.21
N LEU A 264 13.26 -20.17 25.29
CA LEU A 264 13.26 -21.09 26.45
C LEU A 264 13.77 -20.42 27.71
N HIS A 265 14.45 -19.29 27.58
CA HIS A 265 15.06 -18.57 28.71
C HIS A 265 14.08 -17.56 29.34
N ASP A 266 13.35 -16.79 28.53
CA ASP A 266 12.53 -15.67 28.98
C ASP A 266 11.11 -15.63 28.39
N GLY A 267 10.76 -16.65 27.57
CA GLY A 267 9.45 -16.76 26.96
C GLY A 267 9.27 -15.93 25.67
N ILE A 268 10.33 -15.25 25.17
CA ILE A 268 10.24 -14.40 23.99
C ILE A 268 11.03 -15.02 22.83
N GLN A 269 10.36 -15.32 21.73
CA GLN A 269 11.02 -15.84 20.54
C GLN A 269 11.67 -14.70 19.74
N ARG A 270 12.86 -14.96 19.20
CA ARG A 270 13.67 -13.98 18.47
C ARG A 270 14.38 -14.60 17.27
N VAL A 271 14.68 -13.73 16.28
CA VAL A 271 15.65 -14.04 15.22
C VAL A 271 16.67 -12.90 15.18
N LEU A 272 17.96 -13.26 15.25
CA LEU A 272 19.06 -12.32 15.25
C LEU A 272 19.92 -12.48 14.01
N PHE A 273 20.19 -11.37 13.32
CA PHE A 273 21.00 -11.30 12.11
C PHE A 273 22.38 -10.70 12.43
N GLY A 274 23.44 -11.34 12.01
CA GLY A 274 24.83 -10.91 12.23
C GLY A 274 25.36 -9.89 11.23
N ASN A 275 24.53 -9.36 10.35
CA ASN A 275 24.78 -8.26 9.45
C ASN A 275 23.46 -7.68 8.92
N ASN A 276 23.53 -6.67 8.05
CA ASN A 276 22.40 -5.97 7.45
C ASN A 276 21.67 -6.79 6.34
N LEU A 277 20.77 -6.14 5.62
CA LEU A 277 20.01 -6.71 4.50
C LEU A 277 20.68 -6.50 3.11
N ASN A 278 21.93 -6.04 3.03
CA ASN A 278 22.66 -5.96 1.75
C ASN A 278 22.92 -7.34 1.15
N PHE A 279 23.15 -8.34 2.00
CA PHE A 279 23.22 -9.73 1.55
C PHE A 279 21.82 -10.25 1.20
N TRP A 280 21.62 -10.61 -0.05
CA TRP A 280 20.29 -10.97 -0.60
C TRP A 280 19.63 -12.14 0.14
N LEU A 281 20.43 -13.14 0.61
CA LEU A 281 19.92 -14.28 1.37
C LEU A 281 19.36 -13.85 2.74
N HIS A 282 19.89 -12.80 3.35
CA HIS A 282 19.31 -12.20 4.55
C HIS A 282 17.90 -11.66 4.29
N LYS A 283 17.64 -11.06 3.12
CA LYS A 283 16.28 -10.60 2.75
C LYS A 283 15.30 -11.78 2.67
N LEU A 284 15.74 -12.89 2.12
CA LEU A 284 14.93 -14.10 2.00
C LEU A 284 14.60 -14.71 3.37
N ILE A 285 15.63 -14.88 4.23
CA ILE A 285 15.46 -15.37 5.61
C ILE A 285 14.64 -14.38 6.46
N PHE A 286 14.76 -13.08 6.22
CA PHE A 286 13.98 -12.06 6.93
C PHE A 286 12.48 -12.21 6.68
N VAL A 287 12.07 -12.49 5.44
CA VAL A 287 10.66 -12.77 5.09
C VAL A 287 10.17 -14.04 5.80
N ASP A 288 10.99 -15.09 5.85
CA ASP A 288 10.66 -16.33 6.58
C ASP A 288 10.58 -16.10 8.09
N ALA A 289 11.47 -15.28 8.65
CA ALA A 289 11.44 -14.91 10.07
C ALA A 289 10.15 -14.16 10.45
N ILE A 290 9.69 -13.22 9.61
CA ILE A 290 8.41 -12.52 9.82
C ILE A 290 7.26 -13.52 9.81
N SER A 291 7.22 -14.41 8.83
CA SER A 291 6.18 -15.43 8.71
C SER A 291 6.16 -16.36 9.94
N PHE A 292 7.31 -16.89 10.34
CA PHE A 292 7.42 -17.80 11.46
C PHE A 292 7.03 -17.14 12.79
N LEU A 293 7.64 -15.99 13.10
CA LEU A 293 7.44 -15.28 14.37
C LEU A 293 6.04 -14.64 14.51
N SER A 294 5.34 -14.43 13.42
CA SER A 294 3.93 -14.00 13.45
C SER A 294 2.92 -15.15 13.50
N GLY A 295 3.38 -16.40 13.66
CA GLY A 295 2.50 -17.58 13.59
C GLY A 295 1.78 -17.68 12.24
N LYS A 296 2.47 -17.36 11.15
CA LYS A 296 1.99 -17.33 9.75
C LYS A 296 0.90 -16.29 9.44
N LYS A 297 0.58 -15.36 10.34
CA LYS A 297 -0.38 -14.28 10.08
C LYS A 297 0.17 -13.24 9.09
N LEU A 298 1.48 -13.02 9.10
CA LEU A 298 2.21 -12.15 8.17
C LEU A 298 3.07 -13.02 7.24
N SER A 299 2.42 -13.84 6.43
CA SER A 299 3.09 -14.77 5.53
C SER A 299 2.73 -14.50 4.09
N LEU A 300 3.71 -14.64 3.20
CA LEU A 300 3.50 -14.62 1.76
C LEU A 300 3.14 -16.01 1.26
N SER A 301 2.19 -16.09 0.32
CA SER A 301 1.85 -17.34 -0.38
C SER A 301 3.05 -17.89 -1.13
N LEU A 302 3.12 -19.18 -1.32
CA LEU A 302 4.12 -19.82 -2.18
C LEU A 302 3.78 -19.68 -3.68
N GLU A 303 2.53 -19.43 -4.04
CA GLU A 303 2.16 -19.24 -5.45
C GLU A 303 2.59 -17.86 -5.94
N ARG A 304 3.20 -17.84 -7.14
CA ARG A 304 3.61 -16.63 -7.87
C ARG A 304 3.14 -16.71 -9.30
N TYR A 305 2.52 -15.62 -9.73
CA TYR A 305 2.02 -15.49 -11.11
C TYR A 305 2.92 -14.54 -11.88
N ILE A 306 3.49 -15.02 -12.98
CA ILE A 306 4.39 -14.27 -13.85
C ILE A 306 3.75 -14.16 -15.21
N LEU A 307 3.70 -12.96 -15.78
CA LEU A 307 3.35 -12.70 -17.17
C LEU A 307 4.48 -11.89 -17.79
N VAL A 308 4.94 -12.28 -18.98
CA VAL A 308 5.94 -11.54 -19.76
C VAL A 308 5.26 -10.98 -20.98
N ASP A 309 5.10 -9.66 -21.02
CA ASP A 309 4.61 -8.92 -22.16
C ASP A 309 5.79 -8.53 -23.06
N ILE A 310 5.68 -8.79 -24.35
CA ILE A 310 6.61 -8.35 -25.39
C ILE A 310 5.89 -7.30 -26.21
N ASP A 311 6.16 -6.04 -25.95
CA ASP A 311 5.61 -4.91 -26.70
C ASP A 311 6.31 -4.77 -28.07
N ASP A 312 5.78 -3.90 -28.91
CA ASP A 312 6.38 -3.49 -30.18
C ASP A 312 6.52 -4.60 -31.23
N ILE A 313 5.70 -5.64 -31.16
CA ILE A 313 5.71 -6.67 -32.23
C ILE A 313 5.43 -5.99 -33.57
N PHE A 314 6.31 -6.26 -34.57
CA PHE A 314 6.46 -5.64 -35.87
C PHE A 314 7.05 -4.21 -35.84
N VAL A 315 7.22 -3.56 -34.73
CA VAL A 315 7.78 -2.22 -34.58
C VAL A 315 9.30 -2.29 -34.41
N GLY A 316 10.04 -1.43 -35.09
CA GLY A 316 11.49 -1.31 -34.92
C GLY A 316 12.19 -0.87 -36.18
N LYS A 317 13.38 -0.33 -36.04
CA LYS A 317 14.26 -0.01 -37.15
C LYS A 317 14.85 -1.32 -37.68
N GLU A 318 15.19 -1.32 -38.96
CA GLU A 318 15.98 -2.38 -39.58
C GLU A 318 17.24 -2.71 -38.75
N GLY A 319 17.49 -4.00 -38.53
CA GLY A 319 18.57 -4.50 -37.66
C GLY A 319 18.27 -4.57 -36.18
N THR A 320 17.06 -4.19 -35.72
CA THR A 320 16.66 -4.24 -34.29
C THR A 320 15.50 -5.19 -34.02
N ARG A 321 14.96 -5.84 -35.05
CA ARG A 321 13.82 -6.75 -34.99
C ARG A 321 14.26 -8.21 -34.87
N MET A 322 13.33 -9.13 -34.70
CA MET A 322 13.60 -10.56 -34.64
C MET A 322 13.62 -11.16 -36.04
N ASN A 323 14.65 -11.94 -36.35
CA ASN A 323 14.68 -12.81 -37.53
C ASN A 323 14.07 -14.19 -37.24
N ALA A 324 13.95 -15.05 -38.26
CA ALA A 324 13.36 -16.37 -38.08
C ALA A 324 14.08 -17.28 -37.06
N ASN A 325 15.40 -17.11 -36.83
CA ASN A 325 16.13 -17.87 -35.82
C ASN A 325 15.85 -17.36 -34.41
N ASP A 326 15.58 -16.06 -34.25
CA ASP A 326 15.19 -15.48 -32.98
C ASP A 326 13.80 -15.95 -32.55
N VAL A 327 12.86 -16.04 -33.52
CA VAL A 327 11.51 -16.60 -33.28
C VAL A 327 11.58 -18.07 -32.86
N LYS A 328 12.42 -18.87 -33.51
CA LYS A 328 12.65 -20.27 -33.12
C LYS A 328 13.21 -20.35 -31.68
N ALA A 329 14.18 -19.51 -31.37
CA ALA A 329 14.75 -19.44 -30.02
C ALA A 329 13.69 -19.00 -28.96
N LEU A 330 12.78 -18.10 -29.33
CA LEU A 330 11.65 -17.71 -28.50
C LEU A 330 10.73 -18.89 -28.19
N LEU A 331 10.35 -19.66 -29.19
CA LEU A 331 9.51 -20.86 -29.06
C LEU A 331 10.19 -21.95 -28.21
N ASP A 332 11.47 -22.21 -28.43
CA ASP A 332 12.21 -23.22 -27.67
C ASP A 332 12.40 -22.79 -26.22
N THR A 333 12.63 -21.49 -25.98
CA THR A 333 12.71 -20.93 -24.63
C THR A 333 11.35 -20.99 -23.92
N GLN A 334 10.25 -20.74 -24.62
CA GLN A 334 8.91 -20.89 -24.06
C GLN A 334 8.66 -22.33 -23.58
N LYS A 335 9.05 -23.34 -24.39
CA LYS A 335 8.97 -24.75 -24.00
C LYS A 335 9.84 -25.05 -22.77
N LEU A 336 11.06 -24.51 -22.72
CA LEU A 336 11.95 -24.65 -21.57
C LEU A 336 11.34 -24.01 -20.31
N LEU A 337 10.82 -22.79 -20.40
CA LEU A 337 10.20 -22.10 -19.27
C LEU A 337 8.95 -22.83 -18.75
N ARG A 338 8.19 -23.52 -19.60
CA ARG A 338 7.05 -24.35 -19.19
C ARG A 338 7.44 -25.50 -18.22
N THR A 339 8.72 -25.89 -18.18
CA THR A 339 9.21 -26.90 -17.21
C THR A 339 9.34 -26.34 -15.78
N GLN A 340 9.50 -25.03 -15.63
CA GLN A 340 9.73 -24.34 -14.35
C GLN A 340 8.57 -23.45 -13.93
N VAL A 341 7.82 -22.92 -14.92
CA VAL A 341 6.67 -22.03 -14.75
C VAL A 341 5.46 -22.67 -15.40
N ALA A 342 4.51 -23.12 -14.59
CA ALA A 342 3.33 -23.82 -15.11
C ALA A 342 2.52 -22.93 -16.07
N ASN A 343 2.19 -23.45 -17.25
CA ASN A 343 1.44 -22.79 -18.33
C ASN A 343 2.12 -21.53 -18.89
N PHE A 344 3.45 -21.44 -18.85
CA PHE A 344 4.17 -20.27 -19.36
C PHE A 344 3.84 -20.01 -20.83
N THR A 345 3.47 -18.77 -21.13
CA THR A 345 3.16 -18.31 -22.49
C THR A 345 3.55 -16.84 -22.59
N PHE A 346 4.35 -16.49 -23.60
CA PHE A 346 4.64 -15.09 -23.89
C PHE A 346 3.40 -14.39 -24.41
N ASN A 347 3.24 -13.11 -24.05
CA ASN A 347 2.11 -12.27 -24.44
C ASN A 347 2.61 -11.16 -25.37
N LEU A 348 2.18 -11.14 -26.61
CA LEU A 348 2.74 -10.34 -27.69
C LEU A 348 1.87 -9.12 -28.02
N GLY A 349 2.44 -7.92 -27.93
CA GLY A 349 1.78 -6.66 -28.21
C GLY A 349 2.09 -6.14 -29.61
N PHE A 350 1.13 -6.19 -30.54
CA PHE A 350 1.35 -5.93 -31.94
C PHE A 350 0.82 -4.59 -32.45
N SER A 351 1.54 -4.01 -33.40
CA SER A 351 1.19 -2.81 -34.15
C SER A 351 1.25 -3.12 -35.67
N GLY A 352 0.12 -3.49 -36.26
CA GLY A 352 0.03 -4.08 -37.58
C GLY A 352 0.58 -3.23 -38.75
N LYS A 353 0.61 -1.89 -38.57
CA LYS A 353 1.15 -0.99 -39.62
C LYS A 353 2.60 -1.32 -40.02
N PHE A 354 3.37 -1.90 -39.13
CA PHE A 354 4.81 -2.10 -39.31
C PHE A 354 5.16 -3.52 -39.78
N TYR A 355 4.17 -4.36 -40.00
CA TYR A 355 4.36 -5.69 -40.57
C TYR A 355 5.07 -5.58 -41.95
N HIS A 356 6.11 -6.39 -42.18
CA HIS A 356 6.95 -6.37 -43.37
C HIS A 356 7.57 -4.98 -43.67
N THR A 357 8.05 -4.27 -42.69
CA THR A 357 8.78 -3.01 -42.84
C THR A 357 10.23 -3.11 -42.37
N GLY A 358 10.72 -4.31 -42.07
CA GLY A 358 12.10 -4.61 -41.70
C GLY A 358 13.00 -4.99 -42.87
N ALA A 359 14.17 -5.57 -42.56
CA ALA A 359 14.98 -6.26 -43.55
C ALA A 359 14.31 -7.59 -43.93
N GLU A 360 14.65 -8.17 -45.08
CA GLU A 360 14.09 -9.43 -45.57
C GLU A 360 14.14 -10.56 -44.51
N GLU A 361 15.25 -10.71 -43.81
CA GLU A 361 15.40 -11.70 -42.71
C GLU A 361 14.49 -11.42 -41.52
N GLU A 362 14.18 -10.15 -41.24
CA GLU A 362 13.27 -9.72 -40.17
C GLU A 362 11.80 -9.91 -40.57
N ASP A 363 11.47 -9.68 -41.84
CA ASP A 363 10.15 -9.94 -42.41
C ASP A 363 9.86 -11.46 -42.43
N ASP A 364 10.86 -12.33 -42.70
CA ASP A 364 10.76 -13.79 -42.47
C ASP A 364 10.47 -14.13 -41.00
N GLY A 365 10.98 -13.33 -40.08
CA GLY A 365 10.70 -13.43 -38.66
C GLY A 365 9.24 -13.10 -38.33
N ASP A 366 8.71 -12.03 -38.92
CA ASP A 366 7.30 -11.63 -38.79
C ASP A 366 6.36 -12.73 -39.27
N ASP A 367 6.64 -13.31 -40.45
CA ASP A 367 5.87 -14.42 -41.02
C ASP A 367 5.89 -15.65 -40.13
N LEU A 368 7.05 -15.93 -39.51
CA LEU A 368 7.18 -17.07 -38.63
C LEU A 368 6.41 -16.88 -37.32
N LEU A 369 6.35 -15.65 -36.77
CA LEU A 369 5.50 -15.33 -35.62
C LEU A 369 4.03 -15.60 -35.93
N LEU A 370 3.54 -15.15 -37.09
CA LEU A 370 2.15 -15.38 -37.52
C LEU A 370 1.86 -16.85 -37.84
N LYS A 371 2.84 -17.58 -38.35
CA LYS A 371 2.71 -19.04 -38.57
C LYS A 371 2.48 -19.80 -37.27
N TYR A 372 3.05 -19.34 -36.16
CA TYR A 372 2.90 -19.92 -34.81
C TYR A 372 1.99 -19.06 -33.88
N VAL A 373 0.99 -18.41 -34.48
CA VAL A 373 0.09 -17.49 -33.75
C VAL A 373 -0.57 -18.13 -32.53
N ASP A 374 -0.93 -19.41 -32.60
CA ASP A 374 -1.58 -20.18 -31.53
C ASP A 374 -0.64 -20.54 -30.37
N GLU A 375 0.66 -20.41 -30.51
CA GLU A 375 1.63 -20.69 -29.44
C GLU A 375 1.77 -19.55 -28.44
N PHE A 376 1.26 -18.36 -28.77
CA PHE A 376 1.39 -17.14 -28.01
C PHE A 376 0.04 -16.57 -27.61
N TRP A 377 0.04 -15.71 -26.61
CA TRP A 377 -1.06 -14.79 -26.39
C TRP A 377 -0.77 -13.48 -27.10
N TRP A 378 -1.85 -12.75 -27.47
CA TRP A 378 -1.72 -11.53 -28.23
C TRP A 378 -2.56 -10.41 -27.63
N PHE A 379 -2.08 -9.17 -27.80
CA PHE A 379 -2.85 -7.99 -27.43
C PHE A 379 -2.57 -6.82 -28.39
N PRO A 380 -3.56 -5.92 -28.61
CA PRO A 380 -3.37 -4.75 -29.45
C PRO A 380 -2.47 -3.72 -28.78
N HIS A 381 -1.53 -3.14 -29.55
CA HIS A 381 -0.59 -2.11 -29.13
C HIS A 381 -0.65 -0.87 -30.03
N MET A 382 -1.85 -0.45 -30.48
CA MET A 382 -2.16 0.58 -31.46
C MET A 382 -1.66 0.23 -32.89
N TRP A 383 -2.34 0.78 -33.90
CA TRP A 383 -2.00 0.52 -35.31
C TRP A 383 -0.61 1.02 -35.69
N ASN A 384 -0.35 2.31 -35.40
CA ASN A 384 0.89 2.99 -35.80
C ASN A 384 1.81 3.31 -34.61
N HIS A 385 1.65 2.63 -33.48
CA HIS A 385 2.43 2.81 -32.26
C HIS A 385 2.43 4.27 -31.72
N MET A 386 1.40 5.07 -32.03
CA MET A 386 1.27 6.42 -31.50
C MET A 386 0.73 6.44 -30.08
N GLN A 387 1.19 7.43 -29.32
CA GLN A 387 0.75 7.66 -27.95
C GLN A 387 -0.72 8.08 -27.92
N PRO A 388 -1.63 7.34 -27.22
CA PRO A 388 -3.07 7.62 -27.23
C PRO A 388 -3.46 9.00 -26.72
N HIS A 389 -2.69 9.61 -25.81
CA HIS A 389 -3.01 10.95 -25.28
C HIS A 389 -2.90 12.07 -26.34
N LEU A 390 -2.24 11.82 -27.47
CA LEU A 390 -2.15 12.78 -28.58
C LEU A 390 -3.45 12.89 -29.38
N PHE A 391 -4.37 11.94 -29.20
CA PHE A 391 -5.68 11.92 -29.85
C PHE A 391 -6.72 12.57 -28.94
N HIS A 392 -7.14 13.76 -29.29
CA HIS A 392 -8.16 14.51 -28.52
C HIS A 392 -9.59 14.05 -28.84
N ASN A 393 -9.79 13.39 -30.00
CA ASN A 393 -11.09 12.89 -30.42
C ASN A 393 -11.13 11.35 -30.31
N GLU A 394 -12.16 10.83 -29.65
CA GLU A 394 -12.39 9.37 -29.51
C GLU A 394 -12.50 8.67 -30.85
N SER A 395 -13.17 9.29 -31.86
CA SER A 395 -13.38 8.63 -33.16
C SER A 395 -12.06 8.39 -33.90
N THR A 396 -11.16 9.38 -33.93
CA THR A 396 -9.84 9.22 -34.60
C THR A 396 -8.96 8.20 -33.89
N LEU A 397 -9.06 8.10 -32.57
CA LEU A 397 -8.41 7.06 -31.80
C LEU A 397 -9.01 5.67 -32.06
N ALA A 398 -10.35 5.58 -32.16
CA ALA A 398 -11.04 4.35 -32.51
C ALA A 398 -10.71 3.88 -33.93
N ASP A 399 -10.59 4.79 -34.90
CA ASP A 399 -10.20 4.46 -36.29
C ASP A 399 -8.82 3.77 -36.33
N GLN A 400 -7.85 4.24 -35.55
CA GLN A 400 -6.55 3.59 -35.43
C GLN A 400 -6.65 2.18 -34.80
N MET A 401 -7.55 2.01 -33.86
CA MET A 401 -7.79 0.70 -33.24
C MET A 401 -8.53 -0.26 -34.17
N ILE A 402 -9.44 0.24 -35.02
CA ILE A 402 -10.17 -0.55 -36.03
C ILE A 402 -9.17 -1.10 -37.07
N LEU A 403 -8.27 -0.28 -37.61
CA LEU A 403 -7.23 -0.73 -38.54
C LEU A 403 -6.39 -1.87 -37.94
N ASN A 404 -5.99 -1.76 -36.70
CA ASN A 404 -5.22 -2.82 -36.01
C ASN A 404 -6.03 -4.10 -35.79
N ARG A 405 -7.37 -3.95 -35.61
CA ARG A 405 -8.27 -5.10 -35.47
C ARG A 405 -8.53 -5.79 -36.83
N GLU A 406 -8.67 -5.03 -37.91
CA GLU A 406 -8.78 -5.58 -39.26
C GLU A 406 -7.55 -6.39 -39.64
N PHE A 407 -6.35 -5.85 -39.35
CA PHE A 407 -5.09 -6.59 -39.53
C PHE A 407 -5.07 -7.89 -38.70
N ALA A 408 -5.51 -7.87 -37.46
CA ALA A 408 -5.58 -9.08 -36.63
C ALA A 408 -6.52 -10.15 -37.23
N LEU A 409 -7.67 -9.74 -37.72
CA LEU A 409 -8.63 -10.66 -38.39
C LEU A 409 -8.08 -11.23 -39.68
N GLU A 410 -7.38 -10.42 -40.48
CA GLU A 410 -6.75 -10.85 -41.72
C GLU A 410 -5.64 -11.90 -41.52
N HIS A 411 -4.88 -11.77 -40.43
CA HIS A 411 -3.72 -12.63 -40.13
C HIS A 411 -4.02 -13.70 -39.06
N GLY A 412 -5.28 -13.88 -38.68
CA GLY A 412 -5.68 -14.91 -37.72
C GLY A 412 -5.24 -14.66 -36.27
N ILE A 413 -4.85 -13.45 -35.93
CA ILE A 413 -4.50 -13.09 -34.54
C ILE A 413 -5.79 -13.06 -33.70
N PRO A 414 -5.83 -13.71 -32.51
CA PRO A 414 -7.00 -13.67 -31.62
C PRO A 414 -7.38 -12.25 -31.22
N THR A 415 -8.68 -11.92 -31.26
CA THR A 415 -9.17 -10.56 -30.95
C THR A 415 -10.00 -10.49 -29.66
N ASP A 416 -10.13 -11.60 -28.93
CA ASP A 416 -11.03 -11.77 -27.78
C ASP A 416 -10.30 -11.80 -26.43
N MET A 417 -9.00 -11.56 -26.39
CA MET A 417 -8.17 -11.60 -25.17
C MET A 417 -8.61 -10.61 -24.09
N GLY A 418 -9.27 -9.52 -24.47
CA GLY A 418 -9.78 -8.50 -23.53
C GLY A 418 -8.70 -7.73 -22.77
N TYR A 419 -7.46 -7.77 -23.25
CA TYR A 419 -6.29 -7.11 -22.70
C TYR A 419 -5.63 -6.22 -23.76
N ALA A 420 -5.17 -5.04 -23.37
CA ALA A 420 -4.41 -4.13 -24.23
C ALA A 420 -3.39 -3.34 -23.40
N VAL A 421 -2.33 -2.89 -24.06
CA VAL A 421 -1.33 -1.98 -23.51
C VAL A 421 -1.18 -0.79 -24.46
N ALA A 422 -1.16 0.42 -23.89
CA ALA A 422 -0.95 1.64 -24.65
C ALA A 422 0.54 1.86 -24.93
N PRO A 423 0.95 2.27 -26.15
CA PRO A 423 2.33 2.68 -26.41
C PRO A 423 2.78 3.76 -25.44
N HIS A 424 4.00 3.63 -24.92
CA HIS A 424 4.59 4.50 -23.89
C HIS A 424 3.71 4.63 -22.63
N HIS A 425 2.79 3.70 -22.36
CA HIS A 425 1.83 3.69 -21.25
C HIS A 425 0.93 4.92 -21.17
N SER A 426 0.94 5.71 -22.24
CA SER A 426 0.31 7.02 -22.25
C SER A 426 -1.23 6.90 -22.23
N GLY A 427 -1.88 7.74 -21.43
CA GLY A 427 -3.34 7.79 -21.31
C GLY A 427 -3.95 6.72 -20.37
N VAL A 428 -3.15 5.76 -19.87
CA VAL A 428 -3.61 4.83 -18.83
C VAL A 428 -3.59 5.53 -17.47
N TYR A 429 -2.47 6.15 -17.16
CA TYR A 429 -2.34 7.04 -16.01
C TYR A 429 -1.29 8.14 -16.32
N PRO A 430 -1.63 9.44 -16.17
CA PRO A 430 -2.95 10.01 -15.90
C PRO A 430 -4.00 9.59 -16.92
N VAL A 431 -5.24 9.44 -16.46
CA VAL A 431 -6.32 8.87 -17.28
C VAL A 431 -6.68 9.79 -18.44
N HIS A 432 -6.64 9.24 -19.66
CA HIS A 432 -7.19 9.83 -20.87
C HIS A 432 -8.52 9.12 -21.21
N VAL A 433 -9.65 9.80 -20.97
CA VAL A 433 -10.97 9.18 -21.03
C VAL A 433 -11.27 8.57 -22.40
N GLN A 434 -10.83 9.23 -23.49
CA GLN A 434 -11.03 8.77 -24.86
C GLN A 434 -10.38 7.40 -25.11
N LEU A 435 -9.25 7.12 -24.49
CA LEU A 435 -8.59 5.82 -24.60
C LEU A 435 -9.46 4.70 -24.01
N TYR A 436 -10.00 4.92 -22.81
CA TYR A 436 -10.83 3.92 -22.14
C TYR A 436 -12.13 3.64 -22.88
N GLU A 437 -12.77 4.68 -23.46
CA GLU A 437 -13.99 4.52 -24.25
C GLU A 437 -13.70 3.82 -25.59
N ALA A 438 -12.64 4.21 -26.30
CA ALA A 438 -12.25 3.56 -27.56
C ALA A 438 -11.87 2.08 -27.36
N TRP A 439 -11.15 1.74 -26.31
CA TRP A 439 -10.83 0.36 -25.96
C TRP A 439 -12.05 -0.51 -25.77
N LYS A 440 -13.05 -0.01 -25.03
CA LYS A 440 -14.33 -0.73 -24.84
C LYS A 440 -15.07 -0.93 -26.14
N LYS A 441 -15.17 0.12 -26.95
CA LYS A 441 -15.95 0.15 -28.17
C LYS A 441 -15.38 -0.75 -29.25
N VAL A 442 -14.06 -0.73 -29.45
CA VAL A 442 -13.42 -1.44 -30.57
C VAL A 442 -12.98 -2.85 -30.19
N TRP A 443 -12.33 -3.01 -29.03
CA TRP A 443 -11.70 -4.26 -28.62
C TRP A 443 -12.40 -4.99 -27.48
N GLY A 444 -13.39 -4.35 -26.82
CA GLY A 444 -14.03 -4.92 -25.63
C GLY A 444 -13.06 -5.13 -24.47
N ILE A 445 -12.04 -4.25 -24.31
CA ILE A 445 -10.99 -4.37 -23.31
C ILE A 445 -11.58 -4.37 -21.91
N LYS A 446 -11.13 -5.32 -21.10
CA LYS A 446 -11.47 -5.51 -19.68
C LYS A 446 -10.30 -5.25 -18.76
N VAL A 447 -9.08 -5.39 -19.26
CA VAL A 447 -7.84 -5.31 -18.50
C VAL A 447 -6.77 -4.55 -19.30
N THR A 448 -6.01 -3.74 -18.60
CA THR A 448 -4.75 -3.14 -19.09
C THR A 448 -3.70 -3.18 -17.98
N SER A 449 -2.47 -2.84 -18.31
CA SER A 449 -1.39 -2.70 -17.34
C SER A 449 -0.60 -1.43 -17.57
N THR A 450 0.05 -0.94 -16.51
CA THR A 450 0.91 0.24 -16.59
C THR A 450 1.97 0.23 -15.49
N GLU A 451 3.13 0.76 -15.76
CA GLU A 451 4.17 1.06 -14.77
C GLU A 451 4.08 2.48 -14.21
N GLU A 452 3.18 3.30 -14.71
CA GLU A 452 3.08 4.71 -14.32
C GLU A 452 2.23 4.97 -13.07
N TYR A 453 1.56 3.95 -12.53
CA TYR A 453 0.72 4.11 -11.34
C TYR A 453 1.14 3.17 -10.19
N PRO A 454 1.40 3.68 -9.00
CA PRO A 454 1.71 5.08 -8.68
C PRO A 454 3.06 5.48 -9.27
N HIS A 455 3.10 6.67 -9.90
CA HIS A 455 4.29 7.15 -10.58
C HIS A 455 5.50 7.31 -9.63
N LEU A 456 6.71 7.25 -10.18
CA LEU A 456 8.00 7.41 -9.48
C LEU A 456 8.29 6.41 -8.35
N LYS A 457 7.44 5.42 -8.13
CA LYS A 457 7.73 4.37 -7.15
C LYS A 457 8.37 3.16 -7.83
N PRO A 458 9.29 2.46 -7.13
CA PRO A 458 9.80 1.18 -7.60
C PRO A 458 8.67 0.22 -7.96
N ALA A 459 8.93 -0.65 -8.94
CA ALA A 459 7.93 -1.55 -9.48
C ALA A 459 7.18 -2.37 -8.43
N ARG A 460 7.89 -2.91 -7.45
CA ARG A 460 7.31 -3.73 -6.37
C ARG A 460 6.37 -2.99 -5.41
N TYR A 461 6.34 -1.65 -5.43
CA TYR A 461 5.37 -0.84 -4.66
C TYR A 461 4.15 -0.44 -5.48
N ARG A 462 4.15 -0.71 -6.77
CA ARG A 462 3.06 -0.32 -7.65
C ARG A 462 1.83 -1.14 -7.36
N ARG A 463 0.68 -0.55 -7.54
CA ARG A 463 -0.63 -1.13 -7.24
C ARG A 463 -1.57 -0.95 -8.41
N GLY A 464 -2.55 -1.85 -8.52
CA GLY A 464 -3.62 -1.73 -9.51
C GLY A 464 -4.77 -0.84 -9.06
N PHE A 465 -5.70 -0.59 -9.98
CA PHE A 465 -6.97 0.07 -9.71
C PHE A 465 -8.00 -0.34 -10.77
N ILE A 466 -9.28 -0.02 -10.52
CA ILE A 466 -10.33 -0.18 -11.52
C ILE A 466 -10.85 1.20 -11.89
N HIS A 467 -10.87 1.52 -13.18
CA HIS A 467 -11.43 2.74 -13.69
C HIS A 467 -12.27 2.44 -14.93
N ASN A 468 -13.47 3.03 -15.01
CA ASN A 468 -14.41 2.84 -16.11
C ASN A 468 -14.67 1.36 -16.46
N ASN A 469 -14.74 0.48 -15.45
CA ASN A 469 -14.89 -0.98 -15.55
C ASN A 469 -13.70 -1.68 -16.25
N ILE A 470 -12.58 -1.01 -16.46
CA ILE A 470 -11.34 -1.61 -16.92
C ILE A 470 -10.43 -1.80 -15.68
N MET A 471 -9.97 -3.03 -15.49
CA MET A 471 -9.01 -3.39 -14.46
C MET A 471 -7.60 -2.99 -14.93
N VAL A 472 -6.90 -2.16 -14.14
CA VAL A 472 -5.55 -1.72 -14.43
C VAL A 472 -4.59 -2.42 -13.48
N LEU A 473 -3.66 -3.19 -14.01
CA LEU A 473 -2.66 -3.94 -13.23
C LEU A 473 -1.32 -3.20 -13.17
N PRO A 474 -0.54 -3.36 -12.10
CA PRO A 474 0.83 -2.87 -12.05
C PRO A 474 1.72 -3.71 -12.97
N ARG A 475 2.55 -3.04 -13.75
CA ARG A 475 3.51 -3.63 -14.68
C ARG A 475 4.94 -3.26 -14.27
N GLN A 476 5.87 -4.19 -14.42
CA GLN A 476 7.23 -4.06 -13.90
C GLN A 476 8.19 -3.76 -15.03
N THR A 477 9.02 -2.74 -14.90
CA THR A 477 10.19 -2.57 -15.76
C THR A 477 11.30 -3.49 -15.28
N CYS A 478 11.94 -4.21 -16.18
CA CYS A 478 13.02 -5.14 -15.86
C CYS A 478 14.38 -4.71 -16.44
N GLY A 479 14.50 -3.44 -16.85
CA GLY A 479 15.70 -2.91 -17.50
C GLY A 479 15.81 -3.25 -19.00
N LEU A 480 14.81 -3.93 -19.55
CA LEU A 480 14.71 -4.31 -20.95
C LEU A 480 13.85 -3.27 -21.71
N PHE A 481 14.46 -2.16 -22.05
CA PHE A 481 13.84 -1.08 -22.83
C PHE A 481 14.03 -1.30 -24.34
N THR A 482 13.34 -0.54 -25.17
CA THR A 482 13.45 -0.62 -26.64
C THR A 482 14.87 -0.48 -27.19
N HIS A 483 15.74 0.27 -26.48
CA HIS A 483 17.15 0.48 -26.83
C HIS A 483 18.11 -0.55 -26.17
N THR A 484 17.60 -1.47 -25.33
CA THR A 484 18.43 -2.48 -24.66
C THR A 484 18.50 -3.73 -25.54
N ILE A 485 19.27 -3.65 -26.60
CA ILE A 485 19.44 -4.72 -27.61
C ILE A 485 20.59 -5.66 -27.25
N PHE A 486 21.71 -5.08 -26.80
CA PHE A 486 22.92 -5.81 -26.44
C PHE A 486 23.19 -5.78 -24.94
N TYR A 487 23.88 -6.78 -24.41
CA TYR A 487 24.24 -6.86 -22.97
C TYR A 487 24.91 -5.59 -22.43
N LYS A 488 25.76 -4.95 -23.25
CA LYS A 488 26.44 -3.71 -22.86
C LYS A 488 25.51 -2.52 -22.65
N GLU A 489 24.29 -2.59 -23.18
CA GLU A 489 23.29 -1.52 -23.15
C GLU A 489 22.32 -1.66 -21.95
N TYR A 490 22.39 -2.79 -21.25
CA TYR A 490 21.60 -2.95 -20.03
C TYR A 490 21.99 -1.85 -18.99
N PRO A 491 21.03 -1.21 -18.34
CA PRO A 491 21.30 -0.15 -17.37
C PRO A 491 22.28 -0.60 -16.28
N GLY A 492 23.47 0.00 -16.22
CA GLY A 492 24.55 -0.42 -15.33
C GLY A 492 25.45 -1.55 -15.89
N GLY A 493 25.16 -2.06 -17.11
CA GLY A 493 25.92 -3.09 -17.80
C GLY A 493 25.56 -4.53 -17.41
N PRO A 494 26.23 -5.54 -18.01
CA PRO A 494 25.90 -6.96 -17.86
C PRO A 494 25.94 -7.45 -16.41
N LYS A 495 26.89 -6.96 -15.61
CA LYS A 495 27.02 -7.33 -14.19
C LYS A 495 25.80 -6.91 -13.35
N GLU A 496 25.17 -5.80 -13.72
CA GLU A 496 23.97 -5.33 -13.01
C GLU A 496 22.75 -6.18 -13.36
N LEU A 497 22.64 -6.68 -14.62
CA LEU A 497 21.62 -7.66 -14.99
C LEU A 497 21.75 -8.94 -14.15
N ASP A 498 22.96 -9.52 -14.10
CA ASP A 498 23.22 -10.72 -13.30
C ASP A 498 22.91 -10.51 -11.82
N LYS A 499 23.30 -9.38 -11.26
CA LYS A 499 23.02 -9.01 -9.87
C LYS A 499 21.51 -8.85 -9.63
N SER A 500 20.78 -8.27 -10.59
CA SER A 500 19.34 -8.11 -10.50
C SER A 500 18.61 -9.45 -10.47
N ILE A 501 19.08 -10.42 -11.28
CA ILE A 501 18.56 -11.80 -11.32
C ILE A 501 18.92 -12.57 -10.06
N ARG A 502 20.17 -12.45 -9.58
CA ARG A 502 20.72 -13.25 -8.47
C ARG A 502 20.54 -12.58 -7.11
N GLY A 503 19.29 -12.43 -6.69
CA GLY A 503 18.91 -11.85 -5.39
C GLY A 503 18.72 -10.33 -5.40
N GLY A 504 18.81 -9.67 -6.58
CA GLY A 504 18.54 -8.24 -6.73
C GLY A 504 17.08 -7.93 -7.08
N GLU A 505 16.85 -6.83 -7.81
CA GLU A 505 15.51 -6.25 -8.00
C GLU A 505 14.52 -7.19 -8.71
N LEU A 506 14.95 -7.93 -9.75
CA LEU A 506 14.08 -8.88 -10.44
C LEU A 506 13.66 -10.04 -9.54
N PHE A 507 14.63 -10.61 -8.82
CA PHE A 507 14.34 -11.67 -7.86
C PHE A 507 13.42 -11.19 -6.73
N LEU A 508 13.68 -10.01 -6.16
CA LEU A 508 12.86 -9.42 -5.09
C LEU A 508 11.45 -9.08 -5.57
N THR A 509 11.30 -8.68 -6.82
CA THR A 509 10.00 -8.46 -7.44
C THR A 509 9.17 -9.74 -7.42
N VAL A 510 9.74 -10.86 -7.87
CA VAL A 510 9.05 -12.17 -7.83
C VAL A 510 8.83 -12.66 -6.39
N LEU A 511 9.80 -12.46 -5.51
CA LEU A 511 9.72 -12.89 -4.12
C LEU A 511 8.57 -12.19 -3.36
N LEU A 512 8.48 -10.86 -3.50
CA LEU A 512 7.60 -10.03 -2.68
C LEU A 512 6.21 -9.81 -3.30
N ASN A 513 6.10 -9.86 -4.63
CA ASN A 513 4.81 -9.68 -5.32
C ASN A 513 4.20 -11.03 -5.71
N PRO A 514 2.96 -11.32 -5.32
CA PRO A 514 2.27 -12.53 -5.78
C PRO A 514 1.98 -12.52 -7.28
N ILE A 515 1.89 -11.36 -7.90
CA ILE A 515 1.64 -11.18 -9.34
C ILE A 515 2.65 -10.19 -9.92
N SER A 516 3.37 -10.59 -10.95
CA SER A 516 4.37 -9.77 -11.64
C SER A 516 4.15 -9.82 -13.15
N ILE A 517 3.82 -8.68 -13.76
CA ILE A 517 3.76 -8.49 -15.20
C ILE A 517 5.03 -7.76 -15.62
N PHE A 518 5.87 -8.39 -16.39
CA PHE A 518 7.13 -7.80 -16.88
C PHE A 518 6.96 -7.19 -18.26
N MET A 519 7.38 -5.93 -18.39
CA MET A 519 7.46 -5.22 -19.66
C MET A 519 8.78 -5.53 -20.36
N THR A 520 8.70 -5.99 -21.58
CA THR A 520 9.81 -6.14 -22.52
C THR A 520 9.39 -5.69 -23.92
N HIS A 521 10.32 -5.63 -24.86
CA HIS A 521 10.06 -5.18 -26.21
C HIS A 521 10.63 -6.18 -27.22
N LEU A 522 10.12 -6.19 -28.43
CA LEU A 522 10.61 -7.05 -29.53
C LEU A 522 12.14 -7.05 -29.65
N SER A 523 12.77 -5.87 -29.57
CA SER A 523 14.21 -5.69 -29.69
C SER A 523 15.05 -6.44 -28.64
N ASN A 524 14.44 -6.78 -27.49
CA ASN A 524 15.15 -7.54 -26.45
C ASN A 524 15.24 -9.05 -26.75
N TYR A 525 14.58 -9.52 -27.79
CA TYR A 525 14.53 -10.94 -28.19
C TYR A 525 15.29 -11.24 -29.47
N GLY A 526 15.67 -10.22 -30.23
CA GLY A 526 16.65 -10.32 -31.32
C GLY A 526 18.09 -10.15 -30.82
N ASN A 527 19.05 -10.27 -31.73
CA ASN A 527 20.49 -10.06 -31.49
C ASN A 527 21.03 -10.86 -30.27
N ASP A 528 21.34 -10.21 -29.12
CA ASP A 528 21.86 -10.88 -27.91
C ASP A 528 20.79 -11.64 -27.14
N ARG A 529 19.50 -11.53 -27.50
CA ARG A 529 18.37 -12.24 -26.88
C ARG A 529 18.30 -12.05 -25.35
N LEU A 530 18.51 -10.83 -24.88
CA LEU A 530 18.55 -10.51 -23.44
C LEU A 530 17.30 -10.97 -22.70
N GLY A 531 16.11 -10.86 -23.32
CA GLY A 531 14.85 -11.31 -22.74
C GLY A 531 14.86 -12.79 -22.40
N LEU A 532 15.33 -13.63 -23.32
CA LEU A 532 15.43 -15.07 -23.10
C LEU A 532 16.39 -15.41 -21.96
N TYR A 533 17.58 -14.79 -21.98
CA TYR A 533 18.58 -14.95 -20.91
C TYR A 533 18.00 -14.58 -19.54
N THR A 534 17.33 -13.43 -19.46
CA THR A 534 16.82 -12.89 -18.21
C THR A 534 15.82 -13.83 -17.56
N PHE A 535 14.79 -14.26 -18.30
CA PHE A 535 13.70 -15.04 -17.69
C PHE A 535 14.07 -16.50 -17.44
N VAL A 536 14.92 -17.10 -18.26
CA VAL A 536 15.43 -18.46 -17.98
C VAL A 536 16.28 -18.46 -16.72
N ASN A 537 17.19 -17.51 -16.59
CA ASN A 537 18.06 -17.48 -15.40
C ASN A 537 17.30 -17.04 -14.12
N LEU A 538 16.32 -16.16 -14.25
CA LEU A 538 15.45 -15.78 -13.13
C LEU A 538 14.63 -16.97 -12.63
N ALA A 539 13.98 -17.71 -13.52
CA ALA A 539 13.19 -18.89 -13.16
C ALA A 539 14.07 -19.97 -12.49
N ARG A 540 15.26 -20.24 -13.04
CA ARG A 540 16.23 -21.17 -12.46
C ARG A 540 16.71 -20.72 -11.07
N PHE A 541 16.96 -19.44 -10.89
CA PHE A 541 17.41 -18.90 -9.60
C PHE A 541 16.30 -19.01 -8.54
N VAL A 542 15.06 -18.67 -8.90
CA VAL A 542 13.89 -18.81 -8.03
C VAL A 542 13.66 -20.27 -7.64
N GLU A 543 13.70 -21.20 -8.59
CA GLU A 543 13.54 -22.64 -8.36
C GLU A 543 14.64 -23.22 -7.45
N ARG A 544 15.89 -22.77 -7.63
CA ARG A 544 17.02 -23.22 -6.82
C ARG A 544 16.89 -22.81 -5.37
N TRP A 545 16.55 -21.54 -5.11
CA TRP A 545 16.66 -20.96 -3.78
C TRP A 545 15.35 -20.90 -2.99
N THR A 546 14.22 -21.16 -3.65
CA THR A 546 12.92 -21.01 -3.03
C THR A 546 11.99 -22.19 -3.29
N ASN A 547 10.99 -22.33 -2.41
CA ASN A 547 9.86 -23.25 -2.58
C ASN A 547 8.70 -22.59 -3.36
N LEU A 548 8.93 -21.45 -4.00
CA LEU A 548 7.91 -20.72 -4.76
C LEU A 548 7.45 -21.55 -5.97
N LYS A 549 6.14 -21.54 -6.21
CA LYS A 549 5.50 -22.21 -7.35
C LYS A 549 5.14 -21.16 -8.39
N LEU A 550 5.88 -21.14 -9.49
CA LEU A 550 5.68 -20.19 -10.57
C LEU A 550 4.60 -20.66 -11.54
N ARG A 551 3.70 -19.77 -11.93
CA ARG A 551 2.61 -20.01 -12.88
C ARG A 551 2.39 -18.81 -13.79
N THR A 552 1.81 -19.03 -14.97
CA THR A 552 1.29 -17.98 -15.83
C THR A 552 -0.20 -18.18 -16.04
N LEU A 553 -0.96 -17.07 -16.07
CA LEU A 553 -2.40 -17.04 -16.35
C LEU A 553 -2.67 -16.03 -17.47
N PRO A 554 -3.71 -16.28 -18.30
CA PRO A 554 -4.19 -15.27 -19.24
C PRO A 554 -4.50 -13.94 -18.54
N PRO A 555 -4.24 -12.78 -19.20
CA PRO A 555 -4.33 -11.47 -18.54
C PRO A 555 -5.63 -11.18 -17.79
N VAL A 556 -6.77 -11.58 -18.33
CA VAL A 556 -8.09 -11.36 -17.69
C VAL A 556 -8.23 -12.20 -16.41
N GLN A 557 -7.78 -13.46 -16.44
CA GLN A 557 -7.80 -14.32 -15.26
C GLN A 557 -6.82 -13.81 -14.20
N LEU A 558 -5.65 -13.33 -14.65
CA LEU A 558 -4.64 -12.73 -13.79
C LEU A 558 -5.18 -11.49 -13.08
N ALA A 559 -5.94 -10.63 -13.78
CA ALA A 559 -6.58 -9.45 -13.21
C ALA A 559 -7.63 -9.81 -12.15
N HIS A 560 -8.47 -10.81 -12.41
CA HIS A 560 -9.43 -11.29 -11.42
C HIS A 560 -8.71 -11.82 -10.17
N LYS A 561 -7.64 -12.59 -10.36
CA LYS A 561 -6.80 -13.09 -9.26
C LYS A 561 -6.19 -11.94 -8.46
N TYR A 562 -5.68 -10.89 -9.15
CA TYR A 562 -5.12 -9.70 -8.51
C TYR A 562 -6.12 -9.02 -7.58
N PHE A 563 -7.33 -8.72 -8.08
CA PHE A 563 -8.36 -8.04 -7.29
C PHE A 563 -9.08 -8.95 -6.27
N GLN A 564 -8.87 -10.26 -6.35
CA GLN A 564 -9.22 -11.20 -5.29
C GLN A 564 -8.20 -11.14 -4.15
N LEU A 565 -6.91 -11.07 -4.46
CA LEU A 565 -5.83 -10.95 -3.47
C LEU A 565 -5.78 -9.55 -2.82
N PHE A 566 -6.09 -8.51 -3.60
CA PHE A 566 -6.01 -7.11 -3.19
C PHE A 566 -7.35 -6.39 -3.39
N PRO A 567 -8.43 -6.76 -2.67
CA PRO A 567 -9.73 -6.14 -2.83
C PRO A 567 -9.74 -4.63 -2.55
N GLN A 568 -8.83 -4.16 -1.69
CA GLN A 568 -8.63 -2.73 -1.38
C GLN A 568 -8.06 -1.93 -2.56
N HIS A 569 -7.48 -2.56 -3.58
CA HIS A 569 -6.97 -1.90 -4.78
C HIS A 569 -8.05 -1.68 -5.86
N LYS A 570 -9.28 -2.17 -5.67
CA LYS A 570 -10.39 -1.92 -6.61
C LYS A 570 -10.67 -0.43 -6.75
N GLU A 571 -10.52 0.32 -5.66
CA GLU A 571 -10.62 1.78 -5.71
C GLU A 571 -9.26 2.41 -6.05
N PRO A 572 -9.21 3.32 -7.03
CA PRO A 572 -8.00 4.06 -7.34
C PRO A 572 -7.57 4.92 -6.16
N LEU A 573 -6.27 5.14 -6.01
CA LEU A 573 -5.71 6.17 -5.14
C LEU A 573 -5.05 7.22 -6.04
N TRP A 574 -5.82 8.25 -6.42
CA TRP A 574 -5.35 9.29 -7.33
C TRP A 574 -4.14 10.01 -6.74
N GLN A 575 -3.02 9.93 -7.43
CA GLN A 575 -1.77 10.58 -7.02
C GLN A 575 -1.53 11.85 -7.81
N SER A 576 -0.74 12.77 -7.25
CA SER A 576 -0.40 14.03 -7.93
C SER A 576 0.40 13.74 -9.21
N PRO A 577 -0.12 14.09 -10.39
CA PRO A 577 0.65 13.97 -11.63
C PRO A 577 1.61 15.15 -11.85
N CYS A 578 1.66 16.09 -10.91
CA CYS A 578 2.34 17.37 -11.06
C CYS A 578 3.84 17.32 -10.78
N ASP A 579 4.30 16.29 -10.08
CA ASP A 579 5.70 16.13 -9.69
C ASP A 579 6.54 15.43 -10.77
N ASP A 580 5.91 14.80 -11.77
CA ASP A 580 6.58 14.16 -12.91
C ASP A 580 6.31 14.96 -14.20
N LYS A 581 7.39 15.30 -14.93
CA LYS A 581 7.30 16.06 -16.18
C LYS A 581 6.50 15.30 -17.25
N ARG A 582 6.70 13.98 -17.37
CA ARG A 582 5.99 13.12 -18.34
C ARG A 582 4.48 13.16 -18.12
N HIS A 583 4.04 13.08 -16.87
CA HIS A 583 2.61 13.16 -16.53
C HIS A 583 2.01 14.52 -16.83
N LYS A 584 2.77 15.62 -16.69
CA LYS A 584 2.34 16.95 -17.11
C LYS A 584 2.18 17.05 -18.63
N ASP A 585 3.08 16.44 -19.37
CA ASP A 585 3.08 16.47 -20.85
C ASP A 585 1.90 15.64 -21.43
N ILE A 586 1.44 14.59 -20.72
CA ILE A 586 0.26 13.80 -21.09
C ILE A 586 -1.04 14.58 -20.92
N TRP A 587 -1.12 15.52 -19.99
CA TRP A 587 -2.28 16.36 -19.82
C TRP A 587 -2.35 17.46 -20.88
N SER A 588 -3.56 17.75 -21.36
CA SER A 588 -3.79 18.89 -22.25
C SER A 588 -3.46 20.22 -21.55
N LYS A 589 -3.26 21.29 -22.32
CA LYS A 589 -3.01 22.64 -21.79
C LYS A 589 -4.11 23.13 -20.83
N GLU A 590 -5.34 22.61 -20.97
CA GLU A 590 -6.47 22.92 -20.10
C GLU A 590 -6.43 22.21 -18.75
N LYS A 591 -5.74 21.07 -18.66
CA LYS A 591 -5.55 20.28 -17.45
C LYS A 591 -4.23 20.65 -16.79
N THR A 592 -4.20 21.74 -16.07
CA THR A 592 -2.97 22.22 -15.43
C THR A 592 -2.98 21.97 -13.93
N CYS A 593 -1.78 21.71 -13.38
CA CYS A 593 -1.59 21.59 -11.92
C CYS A 593 -1.98 22.84 -11.13
N TYR A 594 -2.13 23.96 -11.81
CA TYR A 594 -2.60 25.23 -11.20
C TYR A 594 -4.08 25.21 -10.81
N ARG A 595 -4.84 24.23 -11.28
CA ARG A 595 -6.23 23.98 -10.87
C ARG A 595 -6.37 23.11 -9.61
N LEU A 596 -5.27 22.68 -9.01
CA LEU A 596 -5.31 21.92 -7.75
C LEU A 596 -5.23 22.84 -6.54
N PRO A 597 -6.02 22.58 -5.48
CA PRO A 597 -5.98 23.36 -4.25
C PRO A 597 -4.60 23.34 -3.57
N LYS A 598 -4.17 24.49 -3.06
CA LYS A 598 -2.97 24.65 -2.24
C LYS A 598 -3.25 24.41 -0.76
N PHE A 599 -4.50 24.52 -0.32
CA PHE A 599 -4.91 24.18 1.04
C PHE A 599 -6.37 23.70 1.11
N LEU A 600 -6.68 22.98 2.20
CA LEU A 600 -8.00 22.43 2.47
C LEU A 600 -8.51 22.92 3.82
N VAL A 601 -9.80 23.27 3.89
CA VAL A 601 -10.53 23.48 5.15
C VAL A 601 -11.37 22.23 5.40
N ILE A 602 -10.92 21.40 6.34
CA ILE A 602 -11.42 20.02 6.48
C ILE A 602 -12.63 19.86 7.45
N GLY A 603 -12.95 20.87 8.21
CA GLY A 603 -14.05 20.79 9.19
C GLY A 603 -13.55 20.86 10.64
N PRO A 604 -14.21 20.14 11.56
CA PRO A 604 -15.45 19.37 11.45
C PRO A 604 -16.70 20.23 11.17
N GLN A 605 -17.80 19.55 10.86
CA GLN A 605 -19.09 20.23 10.66
C GLN A 605 -19.55 20.95 11.94
N LYS A 606 -20.13 22.15 11.78
CA LYS A 606 -20.74 22.98 12.86
C LYS A 606 -19.76 23.68 13.79
N THR A 607 -18.49 23.86 13.34
CA THR A 607 -17.47 24.59 14.10
C THR A 607 -17.20 26.01 13.57
N GLY A 608 -17.93 26.49 12.56
CA GLY A 608 -17.71 27.82 11.99
C GLY A 608 -17.04 27.83 10.60
N THR A 609 -16.94 26.69 9.93
CA THR A 609 -16.27 26.56 8.61
C THR A 609 -16.85 27.46 7.52
N SER A 610 -18.17 27.74 7.54
CA SER A 610 -18.80 28.69 6.59
C SER A 610 -18.43 30.16 6.86
N ALA A 611 -18.18 30.55 8.11
CA ALA A 611 -17.70 31.89 8.43
C ALA A 611 -16.25 32.04 7.95
N LEU A 612 -15.39 31.05 8.26
CA LEU A 612 -14.02 31.05 7.76
C LEU A 612 -13.97 31.08 6.22
N PHE A 613 -14.84 30.32 5.54
CA PHE A 613 -14.95 30.36 4.06
C PHE A 613 -15.25 31.77 3.56
N LEU A 614 -16.22 32.45 4.17
CA LEU A 614 -16.58 33.83 3.81
C LEU A 614 -15.38 34.79 3.99
N PHE A 615 -14.65 34.67 5.10
CA PHE A 615 -13.50 35.52 5.37
C PHE A 615 -12.33 35.21 4.41
N LEU A 616 -12.11 33.95 4.07
CA LEU A 616 -11.07 33.57 3.11
C LEU A 616 -11.29 34.16 1.73
N ILE A 617 -12.55 34.12 1.19
CA ILE A 617 -12.85 34.65 -0.14
C ILE A 617 -12.86 36.20 -0.21
N MET A 618 -12.75 36.91 0.91
CA MET A 618 -12.55 38.36 0.94
C MET A 618 -11.12 38.72 0.49
N HIS A 619 -10.17 37.81 0.65
CA HIS A 619 -8.78 38.04 0.26
C HIS A 619 -8.63 37.94 -1.26
N PRO A 620 -8.06 38.97 -1.93
CA PRO A 620 -8.03 39.03 -3.41
C PRO A 620 -7.20 37.91 -4.06
N SER A 621 -6.23 37.34 -3.33
CA SER A 621 -5.40 36.24 -3.84
C SER A 621 -5.92 34.83 -3.47
N ILE A 622 -7.02 34.73 -2.71
CA ILE A 622 -7.60 33.44 -2.29
C ILE A 622 -8.85 33.13 -3.12
N ILE A 623 -8.85 32.00 -3.79
CA ILE A 623 -9.90 31.62 -4.73
C ILE A 623 -10.45 30.25 -4.34
N SER A 624 -11.77 30.14 -4.24
CA SER A 624 -12.47 28.88 -3.95
C SER A 624 -12.90 28.15 -5.22
N ASN A 625 -13.35 26.91 -5.03
CA ASN A 625 -14.00 26.10 -6.07
C ASN A 625 -15.31 26.73 -6.56
N PHE A 626 -15.72 26.37 -7.78
CA PHE A 626 -17.08 26.63 -8.27
C PHE A 626 -18.11 25.88 -7.43
N PRO A 627 -19.34 26.40 -7.28
CA PRO A 627 -20.39 25.74 -6.52
C PRO A 627 -20.71 24.35 -7.06
N SER A 628 -20.82 23.37 -6.16
CA SER A 628 -21.35 22.04 -6.47
C SER A 628 -22.88 22.08 -6.50
N LEU A 629 -23.49 21.38 -7.45
CA LEU A 629 -24.97 21.32 -7.61
C LEU A 629 -25.68 20.74 -6.37
N LYS A 630 -25.01 19.83 -5.63
CA LYS A 630 -25.60 19.14 -4.46
C LYS A 630 -25.31 19.81 -3.14
N THR A 631 -24.10 20.35 -2.99
CA THR A 631 -23.55 20.75 -1.70
C THR A 631 -23.03 22.19 -1.69
N PHE A 632 -23.24 22.95 -2.75
CA PHE A 632 -22.82 24.33 -2.94
C PHE A 632 -21.31 24.55 -2.75
N GLU A 633 -20.88 24.96 -1.54
CA GLU A 633 -19.49 25.29 -1.22
C GLU A 633 -18.57 24.06 -1.11
N GLU A 634 -19.12 22.86 -0.92
CA GLU A 634 -18.37 21.65 -0.60
C GLU A 634 -18.33 20.69 -1.80
N VAL A 635 -17.15 20.36 -2.31
CA VAL A 635 -16.99 19.38 -3.40
C VAL A 635 -17.12 17.96 -2.89
N GLN A 636 -16.64 17.70 -1.67
CA GLN A 636 -16.64 16.40 -0.98
C GLN A 636 -16.00 15.27 -1.81
N PHE A 637 -14.95 15.59 -2.56
CA PHE A 637 -14.26 14.62 -3.42
C PHE A 637 -13.60 13.51 -2.62
N PHE A 638 -12.81 13.84 -1.60
CA PHE A 638 -12.01 12.85 -0.85
C PHE A 638 -12.84 11.98 0.11
N SER A 639 -14.00 12.45 0.59
CA SER A 639 -14.86 11.68 1.51
C SER A 639 -16.11 11.10 0.86
N GLY A 640 -16.43 11.52 -0.38
CA GLY A 640 -17.69 11.20 -1.04
C GLY A 640 -17.59 10.08 -2.07
N ASN A 641 -18.77 9.69 -2.59
CA ASN A 641 -18.90 8.72 -3.67
C ASN A 641 -18.41 9.24 -5.04
N SER A 642 -17.95 10.50 -5.12
CA SER A 642 -17.47 11.10 -6.36
C SER A 642 -15.98 10.85 -6.62
N TYR A 643 -15.26 10.22 -5.68
CA TYR A 643 -13.81 9.97 -5.79
C TYR A 643 -13.45 9.10 -7.01
N HIS A 644 -14.30 8.12 -7.35
CA HIS A 644 -14.11 7.27 -8.53
C HIS A 644 -14.14 8.01 -9.87
N LYS A 645 -14.71 9.24 -9.91
CA LYS A 645 -14.78 10.04 -11.13
C LYS A 645 -13.45 10.59 -11.61
N GLY A 646 -12.43 10.53 -10.76
CA GLY A 646 -11.06 10.87 -11.11
C GLY A 646 -10.69 12.35 -10.97
N ILE A 647 -9.41 12.62 -11.25
CA ILE A 647 -8.79 13.93 -11.06
C ILE A 647 -9.43 15.00 -11.96
N ASP A 648 -9.74 14.66 -13.22
CA ASP A 648 -10.32 15.58 -14.18
C ASP A 648 -11.67 16.14 -13.70
N TRP A 649 -12.51 15.24 -13.16
CA TRP A 649 -13.78 15.67 -12.57
C TRP A 649 -13.57 16.63 -11.39
N TYR A 650 -12.59 16.35 -10.54
CA TYR A 650 -12.28 17.20 -9.39
C TYR A 650 -11.75 18.57 -9.82
N MET A 651 -10.82 18.59 -10.78
CA MET A 651 -10.22 19.82 -11.29
C MET A 651 -11.24 20.76 -11.97
N ASN A 652 -12.31 20.22 -12.55
CA ASN A 652 -13.34 21.04 -13.19
C ASN A 652 -14.08 21.97 -12.22
N PHE A 653 -13.96 21.74 -10.91
CA PHE A 653 -14.48 22.67 -9.90
C PHE A 653 -13.59 23.89 -9.65
N PHE A 654 -12.40 23.94 -10.20
CA PHE A 654 -11.47 25.03 -9.93
C PHE A 654 -11.19 25.88 -11.18
N PRO A 655 -11.21 27.20 -11.04
CA PRO A 655 -10.82 28.09 -12.14
C PRO A 655 -9.31 27.99 -12.42
N ILE A 656 -8.91 28.38 -13.62
CA ILE A 656 -7.50 28.64 -13.92
C ILE A 656 -7.18 30.03 -13.35
N PRO A 657 -6.23 30.14 -12.40
CA PRO A 657 -5.88 31.44 -11.84
C PRO A 657 -5.29 32.38 -12.90
N SER A 658 -5.75 33.61 -12.95
CA SER A 658 -5.16 34.65 -13.84
C SER A 658 -3.73 35.00 -13.49
N ASN A 659 -3.38 34.93 -12.21
CA ASN A 659 -2.00 35.05 -11.70
C ASN A 659 -1.62 33.81 -10.87
N VAL A 660 -0.90 32.90 -11.49
CA VAL A 660 -0.53 31.58 -10.92
C VAL A 660 0.39 31.72 -9.70
N SER A 661 1.28 32.66 -9.68
CA SER A 661 2.28 32.82 -8.62
C SER A 661 1.68 33.35 -7.32
N SER A 662 0.69 34.24 -7.39
CA SER A 662 0.08 34.89 -6.24
C SER A 662 -1.26 34.30 -5.82
N SER A 663 -1.88 33.44 -6.64
CA SER A 663 -3.19 32.87 -6.33
C SER A 663 -3.11 31.60 -5.49
N PHE A 664 -4.01 31.49 -4.50
CA PHE A 664 -4.16 30.36 -3.60
C PHE A 664 -5.55 29.74 -3.79
N LEU A 665 -5.62 28.66 -4.55
CA LEU A 665 -6.83 27.88 -4.66
C LEU A 665 -7.06 27.06 -3.38
N PHE A 666 -8.31 26.94 -2.94
CA PHE A 666 -8.68 26.10 -1.81
C PHE A 666 -10.03 25.42 -2.00
N GLU A 667 -10.22 24.36 -1.23
CA GLU A 667 -11.50 23.66 -1.08
C GLU A 667 -11.87 23.61 0.40
N LYS A 668 -13.18 23.80 0.67
CA LYS A 668 -13.73 23.60 2.01
C LYS A 668 -14.75 22.45 1.94
N SER A 669 -14.45 21.34 2.62
CA SER A 669 -15.37 20.21 2.77
C SER A 669 -15.32 19.69 4.22
N SER A 670 -16.33 20.06 4.99
CA SER A 670 -16.36 19.83 6.44
C SER A 670 -16.54 18.35 6.84
N THR A 671 -16.87 17.49 5.89
CA THR A 671 -16.95 16.03 6.08
C THR A 671 -15.59 15.34 6.05
N TYR A 672 -14.55 16.02 5.57
CA TYR A 672 -13.21 15.44 5.46
C TYR A 672 -12.60 15.10 6.82
N PHE A 673 -12.87 15.92 7.83
CA PHE A 673 -12.27 15.80 9.16
C PHE A 673 -12.42 14.40 9.76
N SER A 674 -13.64 13.86 9.78
CA SER A 674 -13.94 12.56 10.37
C SER A 674 -13.91 11.38 9.41
N SER A 675 -13.62 11.63 8.13
CA SER A 675 -13.50 10.57 7.12
C SER A 675 -12.25 9.73 7.35
N GLU A 676 -12.36 8.42 7.21
CA GLU A 676 -11.23 7.48 7.30
C GLU A 676 -10.33 7.55 6.07
N GLU A 677 -10.93 7.74 4.90
CA GLU A 677 -10.23 7.73 3.61
C GLU A 677 -9.70 9.10 3.18
N ALA A 678 -10.32 10.20 3.61
CA ALA A 678 -9.98 11.54 3.13
C ALA A 678 -8.51 11.93 3.37
N PRO A 679 -7.88 11.66 4.53
CA PRO A 679 -6.49 12.02 4.77
C PRO A 679 -5.53 11.35 3.76
N LYS A 680 -5.69 10.05 3.54
CA LYS A 680 -4.90 9.26 2.59
C LYS A 680 -5.09 9.73 1.14
N ARG A 681 -6.35 9.95 0.73
CA ARG A 681 -6.71 10.40 -0.62
C ARG A 681 -6.22 11.82 -0.89
N ALA A 682 -6.37 12.71 0.10
CA ALA A 682 -5.90 14.09 0.00
C ALA A 682 -4.37 14.17 -0.08
N ALA A 683 -3.65 13.42 0.77
CA ALA A 683 -2.19 13.39 0.75
C ALA A 683 -1.63 12.80 -0.55
N ALA A 684 -2.30 11.80 -1.13
CA ALA A 684 -1.89 11.23 -2.41
C ALA A 684 -1.97 12.25 -3.56
N LEU A 685 -3.04 13.03 -3.63
CA LEU A 685 -3.24 14.00 -4.70
C LEU A 685 -2.59 15.36 -4.41
N LEU A 686 -2.60 15.79 -3.16
CA LEU A 686 -2.18 17.12 -2.70
C LEU A 686 -1.13 17.02 -1.58
N PRO A 687 0.03 16.39 -1.79
CA PRO A 687 1.00 16.11 -0.72
C PRO A 687 1.58 17.37 -0.07
N LYS A 688 1.56 18.49 -0.77
CA LYS A 688 2.08 19.79 -0.32
C LYS A 688 0.99 20.73 0.23
N ALA A 689 -0.28 20.27 0.26
CA ALA A 689 -1.38 21.11 0.72
C ALA A 689 -1.26 21.42 2.20
N LYS A 690 -1.69 22.62 2.58
CA LYS A 690 -1.88 23.01 3.97
C LYS A 690 -3.29 22.65 4.42
N ILE A 691 -3.45 22.26 5.67
CA ILE A 691 -4.69 21.76 6.25
C ILE A 691 -5.14 22.72 7.34
N ILE A 692 -6.38 23.17 7.27
CA ILE A 692 -6.99 24.05 8.27
C ILE A 692 -8.20 23.35 8.90
N THR A 693 -8.29 23.33 10.21
CA THR A 693 -9.41 22.79 10.98
C THR A 693 -9.81 23.77 12.10
N ILE A 694 -11.07 23.71 12.55
CA ILE A 694 -11.62 24.61 13.57
C ILE A 694 -12.20 23.76 14.69
N PHE A 695 -11.83 24.02 15.94
CA PHE A 695 -12.38 23.33 17.09
C PHE A 695 -13.21 24.25 17.97
N ILE A 696 -14.35 23.75 18.44
CA ILE A 696 -15.18 24.30 19.50
C ILE A 696 -15.43 23.20 20.51
N ASP A 697 -16.06 23.51 21.63
CA ASP A 697 -16.54 22.48 22.57
C ASP A 697 -17.31 21.38 21.81
N PRO A 698 -16.86 20.12 21.88
CA PRO A 698 -17.49 19.02 21.14
C PRO A 698 -18.96 18.78 21.53
N SER A 699 -19.36 19.15 22.76
CA SER A 699 -20.77 19.11 23.20
C SER A 699 -21.62 20.13 22.45
N ASP A 700 -21.13 21.36 22.33
CA ASP A 700 -21.83 22.42 21.55
C ASP A 700 -21.89 22.08 20.06
N ARG A 701 -20.81 21.50 19.52
CA ARG A 701 -20.77 21.00 18.14
C ARG A 701 -21.85 19.93 17.92
N ALA A 702 -21.92 18.93 18.80
CA ALA A 702 -22.88 17.83 18.70
C ALA A 702 -24.32 18.34 18.73
N TYR A 703 -24.64 19.24 19.67
CA TYR A 703 -25.94 19.86 19.76
C TYR A 703 -26.31 20.69 18.52
N SER A 704 -25.39 21.55 18.07
CA SER A 704 -25.55 22.33 16.85
C SER A 704 -25.76 21.44 15.61
N TRP A 705 -25.08 20.27 15.56
CA TRP A 705 -25.24 19.31 14.48
C TRP A 705 -26.60 18.62 14.50
N TYR A 706 -27.07 18.18 15.66
CA TYR A 706 -28.41 17.60 15.82
C TYR A 706 -29.52 18.60 15.42
N GLN A 707 -29.44 19.85 15.87
CA GLN A 707 -30.38 20.91 15.49
C GLN A 707 -30.36 21.19 13.97
N HIS A 708 -29.19 21.07 13.35
CA HIS A 708 -29.06 21.18 11.90
C HIS A 708 -29.76 20.02 11.18
N GLN A 709 -29.65 18.78 11.66
CA GLN A 709 -30.37 17.64 11.08
C GLN A 709 -31.89 17.81 11.19
N ARG A 710 -32.38 18.26 12.36
CA ARG A 710 -33.81 18.57 12.53
C ARG A 710 -34.29 19.64 11.57
N ALA A 711 -33.52 20.70 11.37
CA ALA A 711 -33.88 21.79 10.47
C ALA A 711 -33.82 21.41 8.99
N HIS A 712 -33.19 20.27 8.65
CA HIS A 712 -33.16 19.66 7.33
C HIS A 712 -34.11 18.43 7.23
N GLU A 713 -35.05 18.31 8.17
CA GLU A 713 -36.10 17.29 8.18
C GLU A 713 -35.58 15.84 8.14
N ASP A 714 -34.38 15.58 8.76
CA ASP A 714 -33.91 14.20 8.92
C ASP A 714 -34.93 13.39 9.73
N PRO A 715 -35.51 12.31 9.16
CA PRO A 715 -36.65 11.59 9.78
C PRO A 715 -36.30 11.06 11.19
N THR A 716 -35.07 10.61 11.38
CA THR A 716 -34.62 10.06 12.66
C THR A 716 -34.42 11.19 13.69
N ALA A 717 -33.84 12.33 13.28
CA ALA A 717 -33.67 13.48 14.17
C ALA A 717 -35.00 14.16 14.54
N LEU A 718 -36.03 14.03 13.73
CA LEU A 718 -37.38 14.50 14.07
C LEU A 718 -38.09 13.58 15.08
N LYS A 719 -37.85 12.27 15.00
CA LYS A 719 -38.47 11.22 15.81
C LYS A 719 -37.94 11.17 17.26
N PHE A 720 -36.64 11.40 17.46
CA PHE A 720 -35.99 11.25 18.74
C PHE A 720 -35.47 12.58 19.28
N SER A 721 -35.58 12.80 20.58
CA SER A 721 -35.00 13.95 21.28
C SER A 721 -33.48 13.91 21.27
N PHE A 722 -32.83 15.05 21.56
CA PHE A 722 -31.36 15.08 21.60
C PHE A 722 -30.79 14.14 22.67
N TYR A 723 -31.43 14.08 23.82
CA TYR A 723 -31.01 13.22 24.94
C TYR A 723 -31.08 11.73 24.54
N GLU A 724 -32.18 11.31 23.88
CA GLU A 724 -32.30 9.93 23.39
C GLU A 724 -31.23 9.59 22.35
N VAL A 725 -30.87 10.55 21.48
CA VAL A 725 -29.81 10.34 20.48
C VAL A 725 -28.45 10.13 21.15
N ILE A 726 -28.07 10.97 22.09
CA ILE A 726 -26.74 10.90 22.70
C ILE A 726 -26.60 9.73 23.67
N THR A 727 -27.68 9.29 24.32
CA THR A 727 -27.68 8.19 25.30
C THR A 727 -28.05 6.82 24.71
N ALA A 728 -28.26 6.71 23.39
CA ALA A 728 -28.68 5.48 22.74
C ALA A 728 -27.75 4.29 23.09
N GLY A 729 -28.30 3.24 23.69
CA GLY A 729 -27.57 2.03 24.07
C GLY A 729 -27.46 1.00 22.93
N HIS A 730 -26.81 -0.11 23.20
CA HIS A 730 -26.61 -1.18 22.19
C HIS A 730 -27.93 -1.82 21.68
N GLN A 731 -28.98 -1.79 22.49
CA GLN A 731 -30.31 -2.33 22.14
C GLN A 731 -31.19 -1.34 21.38
N ALA A 732 -30.74 -0.08 21.26
CA ALA A 732 -31.50 0.96 20.53
C ALA A 732 -31.63 0.62 19.04
N PRO A 733 -32.68 1.12 18.36
CA PRO A 733 -32.87 0.93 16.92
C PRO A 733 -31.62 1.31 16.11
N ALA A 734 -31.34 0.57 15.02
CA ALA A 734 -30.14 0.79 14.20
C ALA A 734 -30.08 2.22 13.64
N GLU A 735 -31.22 2.79 13.26
CA GLU A 735 -31.34 4.17 12.80
C GLU A 735 -30.88 5.18 13.87
N LEU A 736 -31.28 4.98 15.14
CA LEU A 736 -30.90 5.84 16.25
C LEU A 736 -29.41 5.73 16.58
N ARG A 737 -28.85 4.50 16.59
CA ARG A 737 -27.42 4.27 16.79
C ARG A 737 -26.57 4.89 15.67
N THR A 738 -27.08 4.87 14.43
CA THR A 738 -26.41 5.51 13.28
C THR A 738 -26.41 7.03 13.44
N LEU A 739 -27.53 7.62 13.85
CA LEU A 739 -27.64 9.05 14.13
C LEU A 739 -26.72 9.46 15.28
N GLN A 740 -26.69 8.67 16.37
CA GLN A 740 -25.76 8.88 17.49
C GLN A 740 -24.29 8.93 17.04
N LYS A 741 -23.84 7.95 16.25
CA LYS A 741 -22.46 7.92 15.73
C LYS A 741 -22.15 9.16 14.90
N ARG A 742 -23.04 9.55 14.00
CA ARG A 742 -22.89 10.77 13.19
C ARG A 742 -22.86 12.03 14.03
N CYS A 743 -23.56 12.03 15.15
CA CYS A 743 -23.61 13.14 16.10
C CYS A 743 -22.34 13.23 16.94
N LEU A 744 -21.91 12.13 17.55
CA LEU A 744 -20.87 12.14 18.60
C LEU A 744 -19.44 11.96 18.06
N VAL A 745 -19.23 11.01 17.14
CA VAL A 745 -17.87 10.62 16.67
C VAL A 745 -17.07 11.79 16.09
N PRO A 746 -17.64 12.73 15.31
CA PRO A 746 -16.86 13.88 14.82
C PRO A 746 -16.32 14.83 15.91
N GLY A 747 -16.70 14.63 17.16
CA GLY A 747 -16.13 15.32 18.35
C GLY A 747 -14.89 14.63 18.93
N TRP A 748 -14.45 13.48 18.43
CA TRP A 748 -13.21 12.81 18.85
C TRP A 748 -12.00 13.44 18.16
N TYR A 749 -11.73 14.69 18.49
CA TYR A 749 -10.78 15.52 17.75
C TYR A 749 -9.37 14.94 17.70
N SER A 750 -8.83 14.42 18.81
CA SER A 750 -7.50 13.82 18.87
C SER A 750 -7.37 12.64 17.88
N THR A 751 -8.33 11.73 17.91
CA THR A 751 -8.34 10.55 17.03
C THR A 751 -8.33 10.93 15.55
N HIS A 752 -9.12 11.95 15.19
CA HIS A 752 -9.18 12.37 13.77
C HIS A 752 -7.93 13.13 13.36
N ILE A 753 -7.38 14.00 14.20
CA ILE A 753 -6.14 14.73 13.90
C ILE A 753 -4.94 13.77 13.78
N GLU A 754 -4.82 12.77 14.65
CA GLU A 754 -3.77 11.75 14.54
C GLU A 754 -3.84 11.01 13.18
N ARG A 755 -5.05 10.76 12.69
CA ARG A 755 -5.25 10.17 11.35
C ARG A 755 -4.76 11.09 10.23
N TRP A 756 -4.96 12.42 10.34
CA TRP A 756 -4.41 13.39 9.40
C TRP A 756 -2.89 13.52 9.51
N LEU A 757 -2.34 13.50 10.72
CA LEU A 757 -0.90 13.56 10.99
C LEU A 757 -0.14 12.30 10.52
N ALA A 758 -0.84 11.19 10.29
CA ALA A 758 -0.24 10.02 9.65
C ALA A 758 0.16 10.27 8.17
N TYR A 759 -0.37 11.32 7.54
CA TYR A 759 -0.14 11.64 6.13
C TYR A 759 0.41 13.04 5.89
N PHE A 760 0.16 14.00 6.78
CA PHE A 760 0.60 15.38 6.69
C PHE A 760 1.48 15.73 7.89
N SER A 761 2.53 16.52 7.66
CA SER A 761 3.39 16.99 8.76
C SER A 761 2.65 18.00 9.65
N ALA A 762 3.07 18.11 10.91
CA ALA A 762 2.53 19.09 11.85
C ALA A 762 2.66 20.54 11.32
N THR A 763 3.67 20.84 10.50
CA THR A 763 3.89 22.17 9.90
C THR A 763 2.88 22.49 8.79
N GLN A 764 2.17 21.49 8.28
CA GLN A 764 1.10 21.66 7.29
C GLN A 764 -0.28 21.81 7.94
N LEU A 765 -0.41 21.70 9.25
CA LEU A 765 -1.68 21.71 9.98
C LEU A 765 -1.82 22.97 10.83
N LEU A 766 -2.95 23.70 10.64
CA LEU A 766 -3.39 24.79 11.50
C LEU A 766 -4.70 24.43 12.18
N ILE A 767 -4.74 24.51 13.50
CA ILE A 767 -5.94 24.31 14.32
C ILE A 767 -6.40 25.65 14.85
N ILE A 768 -7.59 26.08 14.45
CA ILE A 768 -8.20 27.36 14.84
C ILE A 768 -9.11 27.15 16.06
N ASP A 769 -8.99 28.00 17.09
CA ASP A 769 -10.00 28.11 18.15
C ASP A 769 -11.26 28.79 17.58
N GLY A 770 -12.35 28.04 17.47
CA GLY A 770 -13.62 28.54 16.95
C GLY A 770 -14.27 29.60 17.84
N GLN A 771 -13.98 29.62 19.15
CA GLN A 771 -14.39 30.70 20.06
C GLN A 771 -13.66 32.01 19.71
N GLN A 772 -12.36 31.93 19.45
CA GLN A 772 -11.57 33.09 19.04
C GLN A 772 -12.01 33.59 17.66
N LEU A 773 -12.29 32.70 16.71
CA LEU A 773 -12.84 33.05 15.40
C LEU A 773 -14.18 33.80 15.49
N ARG A 774 -14.98 33.46 16.53
CA ARG A 774 -16.26 34.14 16.79
C ARG A 774 -16.07 35.49 17.44
N ASN A 775 -15.09 35.64 18.36
CA ASN A 775 -14.89 36.84 19.15
C ASN A 775 -14.03 37.89 18.43
N ASP A 776 -12.96 37.44 17.78
CA ASP A 776 -11.98 38.27 17.03
C ASP A 776 -11.54 37.59 15.74
N PRO A 777 -12.38 37.60 14.69
CA PRO A 777 -12.03 36.98 13.41
C PRO A 777 -10.85 37.66 12.72
N ALA A 778 -10.59 38.96 12.96
CA ALA A 778 -9.49 39.66 12.32
C ALA A 778 -8.14 39.10 12.77
N ALA A 779 -7.93 38.90 14.07
CA ALA A 779 -6.72 38.31 14.61
C ALA A 779 -6.51 36.86 14.10
N VAL A 780 -7.57 36.05 14.05
CA VAL A 780 -7.52 34.69 13.51
C VAL A 780 -7.16 34.70 12.02
N MET A 781 -7.73 35.59 11.24
CA MET A 781 -7.41 35.67 9.81
C MET A 781 -5.99 36.17 9.54
N ASP A 782 -5.42 36.96 10.43
CA ASP A 782 -4.00 37.33 10.41
C ASP A 782 -3.09 36.11 10.61
N GLU A 783 -3.45 35.24 11.53
CA GLU A 783 -2.74 33.98 11.75
C GLU A 783 -2.87 33.04 10.52
N VAL A 784 -4.07 32.93 9.96
CA VAL A 784 -4.34 32.15 8.75
C VAL A 784 -3.51 32.65 7.57
N GLN A 785 -3.45 33.97 7.33
CA GLN A 785 -2.60 34.56 6.26
C GLN A 785 -1.13 34.22 6.45
N LYS A 786 -0.64 34.37 7.67
CA LYS A 786 0.76 34.01 8.04
C LYS A 786 1.03 32.53 7.80
N PHE A 787 0.14 31.66 8.25
CA PHE A 787 0.25 30.22 8.03
C PHE A 787 0.26 29.87 6.55
N LEU A 788 -0.63 30.45 5.75
CA LEU A 788 -0.70 30.20 4.31
C LEU A 788 0.49 30.80 3.55
N GLY A 789 1.07 31.88 4.06
CA GLY A 789 2.12 32.64 3.37
C GLY A 789 1.56 33.48 2.22
N VAL A 790 0.35 33.99 2.37
CA VAL A 790 -0.32 34.78 1.32
C VAL A 790 0.19 36.21 1.30
N SER A 791 0.42 36.77 0.11
CA SER A 791 0.89 38.15 -0.13
C SER A 791 0.12 38.75 -1.29
N PRO A 792 -0.19 40.09 -1.26
CA PRO A 792 -0.04 40.98 -0.11
C PRO A 792 -0.97 40.66 1.04
N ARG A 793 -0.65 41.13 2.24
CA ARG A 793 -1.50 40.93 3.42
C ARG A 793 -2.79 41.76 3.30
N TYR A 794 -3.93 41.12 3.60
CA TYR A 794 -5.24 41.75 3.62
C TYR A 794 -5.61 42.24 5.00
N ASN A 795 -6.14 43.48 5.13
CA ASN A 795 -6.51 44.07 6.43
C ASN A 795 -7.94 43.66 6.83
N TYR A 796 -8.07 42.61 7.58
CA TYR A 796 -9.37 42.14 8.06
C TYR A 796 -9.99 43.00 9.15
N SER A 797 -9.20 43.79 9.90
CA SER A 797 -9.72 44.69 10.91
C SER A 797 -10.56 45.82 10.33
N GLU A 798 -10.22 46.30 9.13
CA GLU A 798 -10.99 47.30 8.41
C GLU A 798 -12.14 46.68 7.58
N ALA A 799 -11.99 45.44 7.15
CA ALA A 799 -12.92 44.79 6.26
C ALA A 799 -14.10 44.07 6.97
N LEU A 800 -14.05 43.90 8.30
CA LEU A 800 -15.04 43.21 9.08
C LEU A 800 -15.76 44.16 10.05
N THR A 801 -17.07 44.00 10.20
CA THR A 801 -17.91 44.69 11.17
C THR A 801 -18.83 43.73 11.90
N PHE A 802 -19.09 43.99 13.19
CA PHE A 802 -19.99 43.16 13.98
C PHE A 802 -21.45 43.66 13.87
N ASP A 803 -22.31 42.80 13.37
CA ASP A 803 -23.75 43.09 13.28
C ASP A 803 -24.44 42.69 14.60
N HIS A 804 -24.78 43.66 15.43
CA HIS A 804 -25.41 43.43 16.73
C HIS A 804 -26.80 42.78 16.66
N GLN A 805 -27.54 43.01 15.57
CA GLN A 805 -28.87 42.42 15.37
C GLN A 805 -28.77 40.91 15.02
N LYS A 806 -27.80 40.56 14.21
CA LYS A 806 -27.55 39.19 13.80
C LYS A 806 -26.67 38.41 14.77
N GLY A 807 -25.85 39.13 15.53
CA GLY A 807 -24.96 38.54 16.53
C GLY A 807 -23.72 37.84 15.96
N PHE A 808 -23.24 38.30 14.77
CA PHE A 808 -22.03 37.78 14.13
C PHE A 808 -21.36 38.81 13.21
N TRP A 809 -20.10 38.51 12.84
CA TRP A 809 -19.29 39.37 11.97
C TRP A 809 -19.70 39.26 10.51
N CYS A 810 -19.72 40.41 9.83
CA CYS A 810 -20.10 40.58 8.44
C CYS A 810 -18.99 41.33 7.68
N GLN A 811 -18.90 41.10 6.38
CA GLN A 811 -18.04 41.87 5.49
C GLN A 811 -18.60 43.32 5.34
N LEU A 812 -17.75 44.28 5.56
CA LEU A 812 -18.06 45.68 5.25
C LEU A 812 -17.79 45.92 3.76
N LEU A 813 -18.79 46.40 3.04
CA LEU A 813 -18.73 46.78 1.63
C LEU A 813 -18.62 48.31 1.51
N GLU A 814 -18.32 48.78 0.30
CA GLU A 814 -18.36 50.20 -0.04
C GLU A 814 -19.72 50.81 0.34
N GLU A 815 -19.74 52.09 0.66
CA GLU A 815 -20.93 52.86 1.09
C GLU A 815 -21.53 52.37 2.45
N GLY A 816 -20.76 51.60 3.30
CA GLY A 816 -21.20 51.17 4.62
C GLY A 816 -22.22 50.01 4.59
N ARG A 817 -22.47 49.43 3.44
CA ARG A 817 -23.31 48.22 3.31
C ARG A 817 -22.58 47.00 3.89
N THR A 818 -23.36 46.03 4.43
CA THR A 818 -22.79 44.82 5.00
C THR A 818 -23.25 43.58 4.25
N LYS A 819 -22.31 42.67 3.95
CA LYS A 819 -22.62 41.32 3.45
C LYS A 819 -22.37 40.30 4.55
N CYS A 820 -23.41 39.63 4.96
CA CYS A 820 -23.36 38.66 6.05
C CYS A 820 -23.64 37.22 5.56
N LEU A 821 -23.42 36.25 6.43
CA LEU A 821 -23.84 34.85 6.21
C LEU A 821 -25.36 34.79 5.93
N GLY A 822 -25.77 33.88 5.04
CA GLY A 822 -27.17 33.70 4.68
C GLY A 822 -28.06 33.30 5.85
N LYS A 823 -29.40 33.52 5.72
CA LYS A 823 -30.42 33.29 6.77
C LYS A 823 -30.40 31.85 7.34
N THR A 824 -29.86 30.88 6.63
CA THR A 824 -29.74 29.48 7.08
C THR A 824 -28.53 29.21 7.97
N LYS A 825 -27.64 30.20 8.13
CA LYS A 825 -26.43 30.12 8.98
C LYS A 825 -26.62 30.99 10.23
N GLY A 826 -25.98 30.64 11.35
CA GLY A 826 -26.13 31.38 12.60
C GLY A 826 -27.51 31.27 13.25
N ARG A 827 -28.21 30.15 13.06
CA ARG A 827 -29.53 29.92 13.69
C ARG A 827 -29.39 29.97 15.20
N LYS A 828 -30.31 30.67 15.88
CA LYS A 828 -30.46 30.62 17.33
C LYS A 828 -31.24 29.35 17.69
N TYR A 829 -30.66 28.50 18.48
CA TYR A 829 -31.28 27.29 19.02
C TYR A 829 -31.66 27.51 20.51
N PRO A 830 -32.65 26.78 21.03
CA PRO A 830 -32.87 26.70 22.47
C PRO A 830 -31.60 26.27 23.18
N PRO A 831 -31.37 26.70 24.44
CA PRO A 831 -30.22 26.20 25.21
C PRO A 831 -30.28 24.68 25.32
N MET A 832 -29.09 24.03 25.33
CA MET A 832 -28.99 22.61 25.63
C MET A 832 -29.44 22.36 27.09
N ASP A 833 -30.24 21.33 27.30
CA ASP A 833 -30.65 20.92 28.63
C ASP A 833 -29.45 20.48 29.49
N SER A 834 -29.60 20.58 30.83
CA SER A 834 -28.50 20.29 31.79
C SER A 834 -28.11 18.82 31.81
N GLU A 835 -29.03 17.89 31.57
CA GLU A 835 -28.75 16.45 31.57
C GLU A 835 -27.92 16.06 30.37
N SER A 836 -28.32 16.54 29.18
CA SER A 836 -27.52 16.36 27.95
C SER A 836 -26.11 16.96 28.08
N ARG A 837 -25.99 18.15 28.69
CA ARG A 837 -24.71 18.79 28.91
C ARG A 837 -23.82 17.95 29.85
N ALA A 838 -24.35 17.47 30.97
CA ALA A 838 -23.63 16.66 31.94
C ALA A 838 -23.18 15.32 31.30
N PHE A 839 -24.06 14.68 30.53
CA PHE A 839 -23.73 13.44 29.81
C PHE A 839 -22.57 13.67 28.83
N LEU A 840 -22.63 14.71 28.00
CA LEU A 840 -21.61 14.98 26.98
C LEU A 840 -20.27 15.41 27.59
N SER A 841 -20.25 16.22 28.64
CA SER A 841 -19.03 16.57 29.35
C SER A 841 -18.34 15.33 29.92
N ASN A 842 -19.10 14.38 30.46
CA ASN A 842 -18.55 13.10 30.91
C ASN A 842 -18.08 12.23 29.72
N TYR A 843 -18.87 12.15 28.64
CA TYR A 843 -18.57 11.37 27.44
C TYR A 843 -17.29 11.84 26.74
N TYR A 844 -17.09 13.16 26.58
CA TYR A 844 -15.92 13.72 25.92
C TYR A 844 -14.71 13.93 26.84
N ARG A 845 -14.81 13.67 28.13
CA ARG A 845 -13.75 13.92 29.12
C ARG A 845 -12.41 13.30 28.68
N GLU A 846 -12.38 12.00 28.43
CA GLU A 846 -11.15 11.30 28.00
C GLU A 846 -10.64 11.83 26.67
N HIS A 847 -11.52 12.06 25.70
CA HIS A 847 -11.16 12.61 24.39
C HIS A 847 -10.57 14.02 24.49
N ASN A 848 -11.06 14.85 25.42
CA ASN A 848 -10.53 16.19 25.67
C ASN A 848 -9.15 16.15 26.34
N VAL A 849 -8.92 15.20 27.26
CA VAL A 849 -7.60 14.97 27.86
C VAL A 849 -6.60 14.52 26.77
N GLU A 850 -6.97 13.57 25.92
CA GLU A 850 -6.12 13.14 24.80
C GLU A 850 -5.85 14.28 23.81
N LEU A 851 -6.85 15.11 23.52
CA LEU A 851 -6.65 16.30 22.68
C LEU A 851 -5.64 17.27 23.29
N SER A 852 -5.70 17.50 24.62
CA SER A 852 -4.77 18.41 25.28
C SER A 852 -3.32 17.91 25.21
N LYS A 853 -3.10 16.59 25.37
CA LYS A 853 -1.79 15.96 25.22
C LYS A 853 -1.28 16.11 23.76
N LEU A 854 -2.15 15.89 22.79
CA LEU A 854 -1.83 16.03 21.37
C LEU A 854 -1.42 17.47 21.04
N LEU A 855 -2.20 18.47 21.43
CA LEU A 855 -1.91 19.88 21.19
C LEU A 855 -0.60 20.31 21.83
N HIS A 856 -0.32 19.84 23.04
CA HIS A 856 0.96 20.08 23.72
C HIS A 856 2.13 19.48 22.94
N ARG A 857 2.01 18.22 22.46
CA ARG A 857 3.01 17.55 21.61
C ARG A 857 3.27 18.32 20.30
N LEU A 858 2.24 18.94 19.75
CA LEU A 858 2.34 19.74 18.52
C LEU A 858 2.84 21.16 18.76
N GLY A 859 3.07 21.56 20.03
CA GLY A 859 3.46 22.92 20.38
C GLY A 859 2.37 23.97 20.11
N GLN A 860 1.08 23.55 20.07
CA GLN A 860 -0.05 24.43 19.81
C GLN A 860 -0.73 24.85 21.12
N ALA A 861 -1.22 26.09 21.13
CA ALA A 861 -1.96 26.62 22.29
C ALA A 861 -3.28 25.87 22.48
N LEU A 862 -3.63 25.59 23.74
CA LEU A 862 -4.92 25.00 24.04
C LEU A 862 -6.05 26.01 23.75
N PRO A 863 -7.13 25.61 23.04
CA PRO A 863 -8.33 26.41 22.90
C PRO A 863 -8.91 26.81 24.26
N SER A 864 -9.56 27.98 24.31
CA SER A 864 -10.11 28.54 25.55
C SER A 864 -11.11 27.63 26.22
N TRP A 865 -12.02 27.03 25.47
CA TRP A 865 -13.01 26.08 25.95
C TRP A 865 -12.36 24.82 26.56
N LEU A 866 -11.26 24.32 25.94
CA LEU A 866 -10.56 23.13 26.42
C LEU A 866 -9.85 23.40 27.75
N ARG A 867 -9.26 24.59 27.90
CA ARG A 867 -8.66 25.01 29.18
C ARG A 867 -9.70 25.03 30.29
N GLN A 868 -10.91 25.56 30.04
CA GLN A 868 -12.00 25.59 30.99
C GLN A 868 -12.48 24.19 31.36
N GLU A 869 -12.69 23.30 30.40
CA GLU A 869 -13.08 21.91 30.65
C GLU A 869 -12.04 21.16 31.51
N LEU A 870 -10.74 21.34 31.24
CA LEU A 870 -9.69 20.70 32.02
C LEU A 870 -9.56 21.25 33.44
N GLN A 871 -9.94 22.50 33.70
CA GLN A 871 -10.02 23.08 35.07
C GLN A 871 -11.17 22.50 35.85
N ASN A 872 -12.31 22.20 35.23
CA ASN A 872 -13.47 21.57 35.86
C ASN A 872 -13.24 20.10 36.25
N ILE A 873 -12.15 19.48 35.74
CA ILE A 873 -11.74 18.11 36.06
C ILE A 873 -10.88 18.00 37.33
N ARG A 874 -10.31 19.12 37.79
CA ARG A 874 -9.57 19.21 39.07
C ARG A 874 -10.54 19.49 40.22
#